data_ffdab221804ec1712214533f0deac779
#
_entry.id   ffdab221804ec1712214533f0deac779
#
_cell.length_a   1.000
_cell.length_b   1.000
_cell.length_c   1.000
_cell.angle_alpha   90.00
_cell.angle_beta   90.00
_cell.angle_gamma   90.00
#
_symmetry.space_group_name_H-M   'P 1'
#
loop_
_entity.id
_entity.type
_entity.pdbx_description
1 polymer ?
#
loop_
_entity_poly.entity_id
_entity_poly.type
_entity_poly.pdbx_seq_one_letter_code
_entity_poly.pdbx_strand_id
1 'polypeptide(L)'
;MELYVDIKFLNNSGDGTKEKPFGTISEAAAIARPGDTVHVAPGVYREYVSPVNGGTEDARITYVSDVPLGATISGAEQISNWQQYDGDVYVCKVDNSMFAPDYNPYTTFCYGDWYFAGKNRHVGCVYINDRRLYEAASVDEVIKAQVYKCSWVPEESKYKWYAEEKDGQTVIYANFGGLDPNSEMAEINVRRMCFFPAETGRNYITVRGFKICKAATNWAPPAAFQEGMIGPHWSKGWIIEDNEVYFSKCSGIGLGKYLDPENNHYFTYEHLKSPTQMERDAVCRGQYHGWLKENIGSHIVRRNNIHHCEQGGIIGRMGAVFSIIEDNHIHHINNMMELGGAEVAGIKLHAAIDVIMRRNHIHHCVMGIWTDWEAQGTRITQNLLHDNQRPEYAAPLKGGMGSEDIFVEVGHGPTLIDNNILLSDATLRIATQGVAMVHNLICGAFTSVGAGTDWRYTPYHMPHRTEVMGFMTILHGDDRFYNNIFFQKHPKESLISRFDDGEIWEEERVVGTHVWDHYPLYEDWIKQFDLDSDTPDMMKIAKAHFDKLPVWIEGNAYLGGAQRFCKEKNFLMDEKAEVYVNVKEDGDKVYLETNLAEAIGSFTSSLVTTDVLGKAFEPQQRFEDCDGNDIIFDTDYFGAKRTAIIPGPFASLDIEGVNVVL
;
A
#
# COMPACT_ATOMS: atom_id res chain seq x y z
N MET A 1 3.11 33.99 -6.64
CA MET A 1 4.37 34.65 -6.18
C MET A 1 5.43 33.58 -6.07
N GLU A 2 6.72 33.94 -6.22
CA GLU A 2 7.83 33.01 -5.96
C GLU A 2 8.37 33.31 -4.57
N LEU A 3 8.40 32.31 -3.69
CA LEU A 3 8.95 32.37 -2.34
C LEU A 3 10.21 31.51 -2.30
N TYR A 4 11.24 31.94 -1.61
CA TYR A 4 12.53 31.27 -1.56
C TYR A 4 12.90 30.88 -0.15
N VAL A 5 13.45 29.67 0.01
CA VAL A 5 13.91 29.10 1.27
C VAL A 5 15.34 28.60 1.10
N ASP A 6 16.23 28.98 1.98
CA ASP A 6 17.61 28.46 2.04
C ASP A 6 18.04 28.28 3.50
N ILE A 7 18.40 27.06 3.88
CA ILE A 7 18.83 26.69 5.24
C ILE A 7 20.02 27.55 5.71
N LYS A 8 20.82 28.12 4.81
CA LYS A 8 21.92 29.02 5.16
C LYS A 8 21.45 30.32 5.82
N PHE A 9 20.18 30.65 5.66
CA PHE A 9 19.53 31.79 6.29
C PHE A 9 18.82 31.44 7.61
N LEU A 10 18.94 30.20 8.07
CA LEU A 10 18.44 29.84 9.40
C LEU A 10 19.00 30.81 10.46
N ASN A 11 18.12 31.35 11.29
CA ASN A 11 18.40 32.41 12.28
C ASN A 11 18.64 33.85 11.71
N ASN A 12 18.37 34.06 10.42
CA ASN A 12 18.33 35.39 9.81
C ASN A 12 16.88 35.77 9.48
N SER A 13 16.55 37.06 9.58
CA SER A 13 15.20 37.53 9.22
C SER A 13 15.08 37.59 7.69
N GLY A 14 14.58 36.51 7.08
CA GLY A 14 14.19 36.45 5.67
C GLY A 14 12.83 37.13 5.42
N ASP A 15 12.58 37.52 4.18
CA ASP A 15 11.29 38.02 3.72
C ASP A 15 10.70 37.17 2.58
N GLY A 16 11.37 36.05 2.25
CA GLY A 16 10.98 35.10 1.22
C GLY A 16 11.35 35.53 -0.20
N THR A 17 12.05 36.66 -0.39
CA THR A 17 12.61 37.01 -1.69
C THR A 17 13.86 36.20 -1.98
N LYS A 18 14.29 36.17 -3.24
CA LYS A 18 15.50 35.44 -3.65
C LYS A 18 16.76 35.99 -2.99
N GLU A 19 16.79 37.31 -2.73
CA GLU A 19 17.89 38.01 -2.08
C GLU A 19 17.90 37.82 -0.56
N LYS A 20 16.70 37.55 0.04
CA LYS A 20 16.51 37.34 1.47
C LYS A 20 15.58 36.15 1.73
N PRO A 21 15.98 34.93 1.38
CA PRO A 21 15.14 33.76 1.54
C PRO A 21 14.80 33.51 3.01
N PHE A 22 13.72 32.81 3.25
CA PHE A 22 13.42 32.25 4.57
C PHE A 22 14.45 31.18 4.96
N GLY A 23 14.67 31.00 6.24
CA GLY A 23 15.56 29.95 6.76
C GLY A 23 14.91 28.57 6.88
N THR A 24 13.57 28.53 6.91
CA THR A 24 12.77 27.32 7.07
C THR A 24 11.65 27.25 6.03
N ILE A 25 11.24 26.04 5.68
CA ILE A 25 10.07 25.82 4.80
C ILE A 25 8.78 26.24 5.51
N SER A 26 8.74 26.08 6.84
CA SER A 26 7.58 26.46 7.68
C SER A 26 7.28 27.96 7.62
N GLU A 27 8.31 28.84 7.53
CA GLU A 27 8.12 30.29 7.36
C GLU A 27 7.39 30.59 6.03
N ALA A 28 7.79 29.91 4.94
CA ALA A 28 7.12 30.06 3.65
C ALA A 28 5.69 29.45 3.69
N ALA A 29 5.52 28.29 4.33
CA ALA A 29 4.24 27.60 4.45
C ALA A 29 3.18 28.40 5.24
N ALA A 30 3.64 29.26 6.17
CA ALA A 30 2.77 30.15 6.94
C ALA A 30 2.10 31.24 6.08
N ILE A 31 2.72 31.64 4.97
CA ILE A 31 2.25 32.78 4.17
C ILE A 31 1.89 32.44 2.74
N ALA A 32 2.32 31.30 2.19
CA ALA A 32 2.05 30.87 0.82
C ALA A 32 0.53 30.89 0.53
N ARG A 33 0.15 31.34 -0.64
CA ARG A 33 -1.24 31.54 -1.09
C ARG A 33 -1.50 30.82 -2.41
N PRO A 34 -2.76 30.64 -2.82
CA PRO A 34 -3.09 30.06 -4.12
C PRO A 34 -2.27 30.68 -5.27
N GLY A 35 -1.60 29.83 -6.04
CA GLY A 35 -0.74 30.19 -7.16
C GLY A 35 0.70 30.52 -6.80
N ASP A 36 1.09 30.39 -5.53
CA ASP A 36 2.48 30.61 -5.13
C ASP A 36 3.33 29.33 -5.31
N THR A 37 4.62 29.55 -5.63
CA THR A 37 5.65 28.52 -5.65
C THR A 37 6.68 28.79 -4.57
N VAL A 38 6.94 27.79 -3.72
CA VAL A 38 7.98 27.80 -2.69
C VAL A 38 9.19 27.04 -3.21
N HIS A 39 10.26 27.76 -3.50
CA HIS A 39 11.54 27.24 -3.97
C HIS A 39 12.44 26.93 -2.78
N VAL A 40 12.85 25.67 -2.66
CA VAL A 40 13.66 25.21 -1.53
C VAL A 40 15.06 24.83 -2.00
N ALA A 41 16.07 25.55 -1.55
CA ALA A 41 17.46 25.27 -1.87
C ALA A 41 17.95 23.95 -1.24
N PRO A 42 18.97 23.30 -1.82
CA PRO A 42 19.55 22.09 -1.25
C PRO A 42 19.98 22.25 0.21
N GLY A 43 19.65 21.25 1.05
CA GLY A 43 20.00 21.24 2.46
C GLY A 43 19.11 20.31 3.28
N VAL A 44 19.42 20.16 4.57
CA VAL A 44 18.61 19.34 5.50
C VAL A 44 17.78 20.27 6.38
N TYR A 45 16.49 20.22 6.19
CA TYR A 45 15.49 20.97 6.93
C TYR A 45 14.88 20.07 8.01
N ARG A 46 15.28 20.30 9.26
CA ARG A 46 14.82 19.51 10.41
C ARG A 46 13.61 20.17 11.03
N GLU A 47 12.46 19.98 10.38
CA GLU A 47 11.23 20.65 10.74
C GLU A 47 9.97 19.83 10.43
N TYR A 48 8.87 20.22 11.01
CA TYR A 48 7.53 19.80 10.65
C TYR A 48 6.86 20.92 9.86
N VAL A 49 6.64 20.71 8.59
CA VAL A 49 6.00 21.67 7.68
C VAL A 49 4.49 21.45 7.69
N SER A 50 3.74 22.45 8.15
CA SER A 50 2.27 22.43 8.15
C SER A 50 1.74 23.61 7.32
N PRO A 51 1.33 23.38 6.06
CA PRO A 51 0.73 24.43 5.24
C PRO A 51 -0.51 25.04 5.89
N VAL A 52 -0.54 26.37 6.03
CA VAL A 52 -1.67 27.10 6.60
C VAL A 52 -2.77 27.31 5.57
N ASN A 53 -2.44 27.49 4.31
CA ASN A 53 -3.36 27.71 3.22
C ASN A 53 -3.36 26.54 2.23
N GLY A 54 -4.48 26.35 1.53
CA GLY A 54 -4.58 25.51 0.34
C GLY A 54 -4.59 26.35 -0.93
N GLY A 55 -4.39 25.70 -2.07
CA GLY A 55 -4.59 26.27 -3.40
C GLY A 55 -6.02 26.07 -3.91
N THR A 56 -6.18 26.33 -5.21
CA THR A 56 -7.36 25.95 -5.99
C THR A 56 -6.92 25.10 -7.18
N GLU A 57 -7.86 24.51 -7.89
CA GLU A 57 -7.55 23.67 -9.05
C GLU A 57 -6.69 24.41 -10.09
N ASP A 58 -7.04 25.68 -10.36
CA ASP A 58 -6.33 26.53 -11.35
C ASP A 58 -5.15 27.30 -10.74
N ALA A 59 -4.99 27.32 -9.43
CA ALA A 59 -3.95 28.06 -8.71
C ALA A 59 -3.43 27.26 -7.50
N ARG A 60 -2.65 26.22 -7.79
CA ARG A 60 -2.05 25.34 -6.78
C ARG A 60 -0.98 26.08 -5.97
N ILE A 61 -0.75 25.66 -4.73
CA ILE A 61 0.47 26.02 -4.00
C ILE A 61 1.49 24.92 -4.25
N THR A 62 2.66 25.28 -4.77
CA THR A 62 3.71 24.32 -5.10
C THR A 62 4.91 24.49 -4.18
N TYR A 63 5.32 23.41 -3.53
CA TYR A 63 6.59 23.31 -2.81
C TYR A 63 7.52 22.45 -3.67
N VAL A 64 8.68 23.00 -4.03
CA VAL A 64 9.63 22.32 -4.92
C VAL A 64 11.06 22.44 -4.41
N SER A 65 11.79 21.32 -4.43
CA SER A 65 13.24 21.35 -4.27
C SER A 65 13.89 21.86 -5.55
N ASP A 66 14.67 22.93 -5.48
CA ASP A 66 15.32 23.57 -6.65
C ASP A 66 16.27 22.61 -7.38
N VAL A 67 16.86 21.69 -6.66
CA VAL A 67 17.63 20.58 -7.20
C VAL A 67 16.87 19.29 -6.87
N PRO A 68 16.51 18.45 -7.84
CA PRO A 68 15.82 17.20 -7.55
C PRO A 68 16.51 16.40 -6.45
N LEU A 69 15.75 16.05 -5.38
CA LEU A 69 16.22 15.38 -4.18
C LEU A 69 17.37 16.10 -3.44
N GLY A 70 17.57 17.39 -3.70
CA GLY A 70 18.60 18.20 -3.05
C GLY A 70 18.19 18.72 -1.66
N ALA A 71 16.88 18.97 -1.46
CA ALA A 71 16.34 19.38 -0.17
C ALA A 71 15.74 18.18 0.57
N THR A 72 16.16 17.98 1.83
CA THR A 72 15.66 16.92 2.71
C THR A 72 14.82 17.52 3.82
N ILE A 73 13.59 17.04 4.00
CA ILE A 73 12.74 17.34 5.16
C ILE A 73 12.86 16.16 6.12
N SER A 74 13.46 16.39 7.29
CA SER A 74 13.77 15.32 8.25
C SER A 74 12.96 15.43 9.54
N GLY A 75 12.36 14.32 9.96
CA GLY A 75 11.75 14.18 11.29
C GLY A 75 12.76 13.96 12.41
N ALA A 76 14.05 13.82 12.08
CA ALA A 76 15.11 13.52 13.05
C ALA A 76 15.97 14.74 13.37
N GLU A 77 16.64 14.69 14.54
CA GLU A 77 17.70 15.59 14.95
C GLU A 77 19.04 14.85 15.02
N GLN A 78 20.12 15.54 14.66
CA GLN A 78 21.46 15.05 14.87
C GLN A 78 21.82 15.19 16.35
N ILE A 79 22.30 14.10 16.94
CA ILE A 79 22.74 14.07 18.34
C ILE A 79 24.26 13.91 18.42
N SER A 80 24.89 14.77 19.19
CA SER A 80 26.29 14.71 19.58
C SER A 80 26.41 14.44 21.08
N ASN A 81 27.63 14.29 21.58
CA ASN A 81 27.92 14.02 23.00
C ASN A 81 27.53 12.62 23.48
N TRP A 82 27.59 11.64 22.57
CA TRP A 82 27.51 10.24 22.93
C TRP A 82 28.71 9.85 23.80
N GLN A 83 28.47 9.19 24.92
CA GLN A 83 29.47 8.66 25.81
C GLN A 83 29.59 7.16 25.63
N GLN A 84 30.80 6.64 25.51
CA GLN A 84 31.00 5.19 25.46
C GLN A 84 30.50 4.56 26.76
N TYR A 85 29.69 3.51 26.65
CA TYR A 85 29.09 2.82 27.80
C TYR A 85 29.71 1.45 28.02
N ASP A 86 29.68 0.56 27.01
CA ASP A 86 30.28 -0.77 27.05
C ASP A 86 30.60 -1.26 25.62
N GLY A 87 31.85 -1.48 25.29
CA GLY A 87 32.30 -1.90 23.96
C GLY A 87 31.81 -0.95 22.86
N ASP A 88 31.01 -1.46 21.93
CA ASP A 88 30.42 -0.70 20.81
C ASP A 88 29.15 0.06 21.18
N VAL A 89 28.71 -0.03 22.44
CA VAL A 89 27.51 0.63 22.95
C VAL A 89 27.88 2.00 23.51
N TYR A 90 27.12 3.00 23.08
CA TYR A 90 27.17 4.36 23.55
C TYR A 90 25.84 4.76 24.19
N VAL A 91 25.91 5.76 25.06
CA VAL A 91 24.75 6.35 25.75
C VAL A 91 24.72 7.85 25.54
N CYS A 92 23.54 8.40 25.29
CA CYS A 92 23.27 9.84 25.31
C CYS A 92 22.07 10.16 26.18
N LYS A 93 22.00 11.41 26.66
CA LYS A 93 20.87 11.96 27.40
C LYS A 93 20.32 13.13 26.63
N VAL A 94 19.02 13.06 26.35
CA VAL A 94 18.27 14.06 25.60
C VAL A 94 17.26 14.71 26.54
N ASP A 95 17.23 16.03 26.60
CA ASP A 95 16.24 16.76 27.36
C ASP A 95 14.86 16.56 26.69
N ASN A 96 13.83 16.24 27.49
CA ASN A 96 12.49 15.97 26.97
C ASN A 96 11.83 17.21 26.31
N SER A 97 12.34 18.40 26.52
CA SER A 97 11.90 19.61 25.79
C SER A 97 12.20 19.58 24.28
N MET A 98 13.05 18.63 23.83
CA MET A 98 13.29 18.39 22.40
C MET A 98 12.06 17.80 21.70
N PHE A 99 11.20 17.13 22.43
CA PHE A 99 9.98 16.49 21.91
C PHE A 99 8.76 17.40 22.03
N ALA A 100 7.73 17.14 21.25
CA ALA A 100 6.44 17.78 21.45
C ALA A 100 5.90 17.47 22.87
N PRO A 101 5.18 18.39 23.53
CA PRO A 101 4.80 18.24 24.94
C PRO A 101 4.11 16.92 25.28
N ASP A 102 3.30 16.39 24.35
CA ASP A 102 2.51 15.17 24.53
C ASP A 102 2.99 14.00 23.65
N TYR A 103 4.20 14.09 23.09
CA TYR A 103 4.70 13.10 22.17
C TYR A 103 6.21 12.91 22.25
N ASN A 104 6.65 12.10 23.22
CA ASN A 104 8.02 11.61 23.28
C ASN A 104 8.11 10.28 22.51
N PRO A 105 8.80 10.20 21.36
CA PRO A 105 8.88 8.96 20.56
C PRO A 105 9.46 7.77 21.31
N TYR A 106 10.26 7.98 22.33
CA TYR A 106 10.96 6.93 23.09
C TYR A 106 10.16 6.38 24.28
N THR A 107 9.00 6.97 24.55
CA THR A 107 8.03 6.49 25.55
C THR A 107 6.65 6.24 24.97
N THR A 108 6.41 6.68 23.74
CA THR A 108 5.16 6.44 23.01
C THR A 108 5.23 5.12 22.26
N PHE A 109 4.33 4.19 22.58
CA PHE A 109 4.23 2.91 21.86
C PHE A 109 3.48 3.04 20.53
N CYS A 110 3.87 2.21 19.56
CA CYS A 110 3.01 1.90 18.41
C CYS A 110 1.78 1.16 18.94
N TYR A 111 0.59 1.64 18.60
CA TYR A 111 -0.66 1.06 19.12
C TYR A 111 -1.85 1.28 18.16
N GLY A 112 -2.82 0.40 18.27
CA GLY A 112 -4.09 0.50 17.54
C GLY A 112 -4.62 -0.87 17.16
N ASP A 113 -5.90 -0.92 16.77
CA ASP A 113 -6.50 -2.14 16.26
C ASP A 113 -5.71 -2.67 15.06
N TRP A 114 -5.70 -3.98 14.92
CA TRP A 114 -4.98 -4.71 13.87
C TRP A 114 -3.44 -4.66 13.98
N TYR A 115 -2.89 -4.17 15.08
CA TYR A 115 -1.47 -4.25 15.41
C TYR A 115 -1.20 -5.51 16.25
N PHE A 116 -0.31 -6.40 15.79
CA PHE A 116 -0.07 -7.73 16.38
C PHE A 116 1.42 -8.04 16.58
N ALA A 117 2.25 -7.07 16.81
CA ALA A 117 3.70 -7.24 16.80
C ALA A 117 4.28 -8.16 17.91
N GLY A 118 3.48 -8.73 18.79
CA GLY A 118 3.93 -9.62 19.86
C GLY A 118 4.80 -8.97 20.95
N LYS A 119 5.45 -7.85 20.65
CA LYS A 119 6.23 -7.01 21.56
C LYS A 119 5.80 -5.57 21.41
N ASN A 120 5.73 -4.84 22.51
CA ASN A 120 5.55 -3.39 22.47
C ASN A 120 6.77 -2.74 21.80
N ARG A 121 6.53 -1.90 20.80
CA ARG A 121 7.53 -1.14 20.09
C ARG A 121 7.23 0.35 20.22
N HIS A 122 8.26 1.14 20.49
CA HIS A 122 8.12 2.59 20.51
C HIS A 122 8.13 3.16 19.09
N VAL A 123 7.59 4.37 18.93
CA VAL A 123 7.68 5.09 17.66
C VAL A 123 9.05 5.73 17.44
N GLY A 124 9.91 5.67 18.47
CA GLY A 124 11.30 6.11 18.43
C GLY A 124 12.15 5.28 17.47
N CYS A 125 13.17 5.90 16.90
CA CYS A 125 14.21 5.27 16.11
C CYS A 125 15.55 5.98 16.30
N VAL A 126 16.64 5.22 16.23
CA VAL A 126 18.02 5.73 16.21
C VAL A 126 18.63 5.39 14.86
N TYR A 127 19.42 6.29 14.31
CA TYR A 127 20.07 6.13 13.00
C TYR A 127 21.57 6.45 13.11
N ILE A 128 22.36 5.80 12.27
CA ILE A 128 23.78 6.13 12.01
C ILE A 128 24.06 6.02 10.51
N ASN A 129 24.49 7.11 9.87
CA ASN A 129 24.81 7.17 8.44
C ASN A 129 23.70 6.57 7.56
N ASP A 130 22.44 6.96 7.77
CA ASP A 130 21.25 6.43 7.11
C ASP A 130 20.97 4.92 7.34
N ARG A 131 21.60 4.31 8.35
CA ARG A 131 21.20 2.99 8.86
C ARG A 131 20.26 3.17 10.04
N ARG A 132 19.08 2.59 9.99
CA ARG A 132 18.12 2.52 11.11
C ARG A 132 18.47 1.34 12.02
N LEU A 133 18.55 1.59 13.33
CA LEU A 133 18.85 0.57 14.34
C LEU A 133 17.56 -0.12 14.81
N TYR A 134 17.69 -1.39 15.21
CA TYR A 134 16.61 -2.21 15.76
C TYR A 134 16.37 -1.90 17.25
N GLU A 135 15.11 -1.93 17.67
CA GLU A 135 14.74 -1.70 19.05
C GLU A 135 14.99 -2.95 19.92
N ALA A 136 15.72 -2.80 21.00
CA ALA A 136 15.93 -3.80 22.03
C ALA A 136 14.98 -3.60 23.22
N ALA A 137 14.70 -4.65 23.97
CA ALA A 137 13.86 -4.58 25.16
C ALA A 137 14.65 -4.14 26.42
N SER A 138 15.97 -4.12 26.37
CA SER A 138 16.83 -3.73 27.47
C SER A 138 18.24 -3.35 27.02
N VAL A 139 19.00 -2.69 27.89
CA VAL A 139 20.43 -2.41 27.67
C VAL A 139 21.23 -3.69 27.42
N ASP A 140 20.92 -4.76 28.15
CA ASP A 140 21.56 -6.08 28.00
C ASP A 140 21.41 -6.63 26.57
N GLU A 141 20.24 -6.45 25.92
CA GLU A 141 20.03 -6.87 24.54
C GLU A 141 20.82 -6.00 23.56
N VAL A 142 21.00 -4.70 23.85
CA VAL A 142 21.85 -3.81 23.05
C VAL A 142 23.32 -4.27 23.10
N ILE A 143 23.83 -4.62 24.31
CA ILE A 143 25.20 -5.12 24.51
C ILE A 143 25.39 -6.46 23.80
N LYS A 144 24.46 -7.40 23.96
CA LYS A 144 24.55 -8.75 23.36
C LYS A 144 24.45 -8.76 21.86
N ALA A 145 23.80 -7.78 21.25
CA ALA A 145 23.66 -7.59 19.83
C ALA A 145 23.24 -8.86 19.04
N GLN A 146 22.33 -9.66 19.63
CA GLN A 146 21.87 -10.91 19.01
C GLN A 146 21.08 -10.62 17.72
N VAL A 147 21.30 -11.46 16.72
CA VAL A 147 20.63 -11.36 15.42
C VAL A 147 19.14 -11.66 15.58
N TYR A 148 18.30 -10.81 14.97
CA TYR A 148 16.87 -11.03 14.82
C TYR A 148 16.58 -11.70 13.47
N LYS A 149 16.36 -13.02 13.48
CA LYS A 149 16.27 -13.85 12.29
C LYS A 149 15.05 -13.53 11.42
N CYS A 150 13.99 -12.95 11.99
CA CYS A 150 12.76 -12.63 11.27
C CYS A 150 12.88 -11.36 10.41
N SER A 151 13.98 -10.64 10.45
CA SER A 151 14.25 -9.51 9.58
C SER A 151 14.62 -9.95 8.16
N TRP A 152 14.34 -9.12 7.18
CA TRP A 152 14.81 -9.29 5.81
C TRP A 152 16.34 -9.31 5.69
N VAL A 153 17.03 -8.52 6.54
CA VAL A 153 18.48 -8.48 6.62
C VAL A 153 18.89 -8.75 8.06
N PRO A 154 18.93 -10.03 8.50
CA PRO A 154 19.17 -10.39 9.89
C PRO A 154 20.46 -9.80 10.48
N GLU A 155 21.54 -9.74 9.70
CA GLU A 155 22.84 -9.23 10.18
C GLU A 155 22.80 -7.73 10.58
N GLU A 156 21.93 -6.94 9.94
CA GLU A 156 21.72 -5.55 10.30
C GLU A 156 21.04 -5.39 11.67
N SER A 157 20.36 -6.43 12.16
CA SER A 157 19.69 -6.39 13.47
C SER A 157 20.63 -6.45 14.67
N LYS A 158 21.94 -6.55 14.46
CA LYS A 158 22.96 -6.37 15.50
C LYS A 158 23.09 -4.92 15.95
N TYR A 159 22.77 -3.97 15.06
CA TYR A 159 22.70 -2.57 15.41
C TYR A 159 21.40 -2.31 16.18
N LYS A 160 21.50 -2.08 17.47
CA LYS A 160 20.35 -2.01 18.38
C LYS A 160 20.36 -0.73 19.19
N TRP A 161 19.18 -0.32 19.59
CA TRP A 161 19.00 0.77 20.56
C TRP A 161 17.95 0.38 21.61
N TYR A 162 18.06 1.01 22.77
CA TYR A 162 17.10 0.98 23.87
C TYR A 162 17.03 2.36 24.51
N ALA A 163 15.86 2.76 24.99
CA ALA A 163 15.70 4.01 25.70
C ALA A 163 14.88 3.84 26.97
N GLU A 164 15.14 4.71 27.94
CA GLU A 164 14.35 4.85 29.16
C GLU A 164 14.22 6.34 29.52
N GLU A 165 13.11 6.70 30.16
CA GLU A 165 12.93 8.03 30.71
C GLU A 165 13.38 8.07 32.16
N LYS A 166 14.21 9.05 32.51
CA LYS A 166 14.71 9.25 33.84
C LYS A 166 14.96 10.73 34.15
N ASP A 167 14.39 11.21 35.23
CA ASP A 167 14.56 12.58 35.73
C ASP A 167 14.28 13.67 34.67
N GLY A 168 13.22 13.48 33.83
CA GLY A 168 12.84 14.42 32.78
C GLY A 168 13.75 14.40 31.54
N GLN A 169 14.61 13.40 31.45
CA GLN A 169 15.47 13.16 30.30
C GLN A 169 15.18 11.78 29.67
N THR A 170 15.32 11.69 28.38
CA THR A 170 15.34 10.43 27.64
C THR A 170 16.78 9.95 27.53
N VAL A 171 17.09 8.80 28.12
CA VAL A 171 18.42 8.16 28.08
C VAL A 171 18.40 7.09 27.02
N ILE A 172 19.22 7.23 25.98
CA ILE A 172 19.27 6.33 24.83
C ILE A 172 20.59 5.57 24.82
N TYR A 173 20.52 4.25 24.78
CA TYR A 173 21.67 3.35 24.60
C TYR A 173 21.63 2.82 23.17
N ALA A 174 22.74 2.85 22.44
CA ALA A 174 22.79 2.37 21.07
C ALA A 174 24.12 1.66 20.76
N ASN A 175 24.04 0.53 20.07
CA ASN A 175 25.20 -0.18 19.55
C ASN A 175 25.41 0.23 18.09
N PHE A 176 26.53 0.90 17.84
CA PHE A 176 26.89 1.42 16.53
C PHE A 176 27.87 0.53 15.75
N GLY A 177 28.14 -0.70 16.25
CA GLY A 177 28.98 -1.68 15.55
C GLY A 177 30.42 -1.23 15.29
N GLY A 178 31.03 -0.52 16.27
CA GLY A 178 32.40 -0.01 16.19
C GLY A 178 32.53 1.37 15.55
N LEU A 179 31.45 2.00 15.09
CA LEU A 179 31.47 3.40 14.63
C LEU A 179 31.46 4.35 15.86
N ASP A 180 32.18 5.47 15.79
CA ASP A 180 32.07 6.53 16.78
C ASP A 180 30.94 7.50 16.39
N PRO A 181 29.80 7.51 17.13
CA PRO A 181 28.67 8.35 16.78
C PRO A 181 28.92 9.86 16.87
N ASN A 182 30.03 10.28 17.52
CA ASN A 182 30.42 11.69 17.59
C ASN A 182 31.16 12.15 16.34
N SER A 183 31.74 11.23 15.58
CA SER A 183 32.41 11.51 14.30
C SER A 183 31.54 11.19 13.09
N GLU A 184 30.42 10.52 13.28
CA GLU A 184 29.50 10.09 12.27
C GLU A 184 28.14 10.82 12.35
N MET A 185 27.26 10.63 11.39
CA MET A 185 25.91 11.19 11.41
C MET A 185 24.99 10.31 12.27
N ALA A 186 25.00 10.55 13.58
CA ALA A 186 24.07 9.88 14.51
C ALA A 186 22.83 10.76 14.73
N GLU A 187 21.63 10.18 14.52
CA GLU A 187 20.37 10.91 14.57
C GLU A 187 19.31 10.13 15.35
N ILE A 188 18.34 10.85 15.88
CA ILE A 188 17.14 10.32 16.54
C ILE A 188 15.90 10.98 15.95
N ASN A 189 14.82 10.24 15.72
CA ASN A 189 13.57 10.87 15.31
C ASN A 189 12.90 11.59 16.48
N VAL A 190 12.40 12.78 16.22
CA VAL A 190 11.77 13.64 17.25
C VAL A 190 10.41 14.17 16.81
N ARG A 191 10.11 14.16 15.50
CA ARG A 191 8.87 14.70 14.93
C ARG A 191 7.98 13.58 14.44
N ARG A 192 6.71 13.74 14.72
CA ARG A 192 5.68 12.78 14.31
C ARG A 192 5.47 12.76 12.81
N MET A 193 5.58 13.91 12.15
CA MET A 193 5.36 14.08 10.70
C MET A 193 6.43 15.03 10.13
N CYS A 194 6.63 15.01 8.80
CA CYS A 194 7.52 15.92 8.10
C CYS A 194 6.76 17.00 7.32
N PHE A 195 5.80 16.60 6.47
CA PHE A 195 5.01 17.54 5.67
C PHE A 195 3.53 17.14 5.70
N PHE A 196 2.77 17.75 6.59
CA PHE A 196 1.39 17.35 6.82
C PHE A 196 0.59 18.55 7.41
N PRO A 197 -0.53 18.98 6.80
CA PRO A 197 -1.32 20.08 7.34
C PRO A 197 -1.91 19.72 8.70
N ALA A 198 -1.83 20.63 9.66
CA ALA A 198 -2.51 20.48 10.95
C ALA A 198 -4.04 20.52 10.80
N GLU A 199 -4.53 21.27 9.82
CA GLU A 199 -5.94 21.47 9.53
C GLU A 199 -6.35 20.75 8.25
N THR A 200 -7.56 20.22 8.20
CA THR A 200 -8.17 19.64 7.00
C THR A 200 -8.48 20.71 5.95
N GLY A 201 -8.78 20.27 4.71
CA GLY A 201 -9.23 21.17 3.63
C GLY A 201 -8.12 22.07 3.06
N ARG A 202 -6.85 21.74 3.26
CA ARG A 202 -5.73 22.41 2.58
C ARG A 202 -5.55 21.79 1.19
N ASN A 203 -6.46 22.18 0.28
CA ASN A 203 -6.60 21.56 -1.04
C ASN A 203 -5.50 21.97 -2.01
N TYR A 204 -5.32 21.23 -3.10
CA TYR A 204 -4.54 21.58 -4.28
C TYR A 204 -3.10 22.05 -3.98
N ILE A 205 -2.40 21.29 -3.14
CA ILE A 205 -0.97 21.48 -2.88
C ILE A 205 -0.17 20.48 -3.73
N THR A 206 0.97 20.93 -4.24
CA THR A 206 1.96 20.08 -4.91
C THR A 206 3.24 20.04 -4.08
N VAL A 207 3.77 18.84 -3.82
CA VAL A 207 5.06 18.63 -3.14
C VAL A 207 5.94 17.81 -4.05
N ARG A 208 7.07 18.37 -4.50
CA ARG A 208 7.89 17.79 -5.56
C ARG A 208 9.39 17.88 -5.31
N GLY A 209 10.08 16.75 -5.55
CA GLY A 209 11.53 16.69 -5.63
C GLY A 209 12.27 16.68 -4.31
N PHE A 210 11.61 16.35 -3.19
CA PHE A 210 12.19 16.30 -1.85
C PHE A 210 12.63 14.89 -1.46
N LYS A 211 13.63 14.82 -0.56
CA LYS A 211 13.80 13.69 0.35
C LYS A 211 12.97 13.95 1.60
N ILE A 212 12.13 12.99 2.01
CA ILE A 212 11.28 13.12 3.20
C ILE A 212 11.51 11.89 4.06
N CYS A 213 12.03 12.07 5.27
CA CYS A 213 12.52 10.92 6.02
C CYS A 213 12.47 11.05 7.55
N LYS A 214 12.61 9.89 8.21
CA LYS A 214 12.91 9.73 9.64
C LYS A 214 11.85 10.32 10.58
N ALA A 215 10.55 10.19 10.23
CA ALA A 215 9.47 10.61 11.13
C ALA A 215 9.06 9.50 12.10
N ALA A 216 8.61 9.91 13.28
CA ALA A 216 8.09 9.07 14.36
C ALA A 216 6.57 8.91 14.22
N THR A 217 6.07 8.49 13.05
CA THR A 217 4.63 8.25 12.83
C THR A 217 4.13 7.10 13.72
N ASN A 218 2.87 7.16 14.16
CA ASN A 218 2.26 6.04 14.87
C ASN A 218 1.53 5.10 13.91
N TRP A 219 1.18 3.91 14.42
CA TRP A 219 0.31 2.97 13.72
C TRP A 219 -1.00 3.65 13.33
N ALA A 220 -1.47 3.35 12.13
CA ALA A 220 -2.66 3.96 11.57
C ALA A 220 -3.78 2.92 11.41
N PRO A 221 -4.58 2.66 12.46
CA PRO A 221 -5.73 1.77 12.36
C PRO A 221 -6.85 2.43 11.55
N PRO A 222 -7.69 1.64 10.83
CA PRO A 222 -8.63 2.21 9.86
C PRO A 222 -9.82 2.98 10.48
N ALA A 223 -10.13 2.77 11.75
CA ALA A 223 -11.21 3.49 12.44
C ALA A 223 -10.75 4.80 13.13
N ALA A 224 -9.46 5.11 13.10
CA ALA A 224 -8.88 6.30 13.72
C ALA A 224 -8.31 7.28 12.68
N PHE A 225 -7.84 8.42 13.16
CA PHE A 225 -7.05 9.36 12.37
C PHE A 225 -5.81 8.65 11.80
N GLN A 226 -5.63 8.76 10.50
CA GLN A 226 -4.49 8.17 9.82
C GLN A 226 -3.52 9.24 9.35
N GLU A 227 -2.33 9.20 9.90
CA GLU A 227 -1.22 10.06 9.53
C GLU A 227 -0.23 9.33 8.63
N GLY A 228 0.59 10.10 7.95
CA GLY A 228 1.79 9.65 7.25
C GLY A 228 2.91 10.64 7.49
N MET A 229 4.12 10.30 7.06
CA MET A 229 5.24 11.23 7.09
C MET A 229 4.96 12.46 6.23
N ILE A 230 4.26 12.24 5.08
CA ILE A 230 3.66 13.27 4.24
C ILE A 230 2.22 12.86 3.90
N GLY A 231 1.33 13.83 3.75
CA GLY A 231 -0.05 13.57 3.31
C GLY A 231 -0.96 14.80 3.31
N PRO A 232 -2.13 14.70 2.66
CA PRO A 232 -3.06 15.81 2.44
C PRO A 232 -3.96 16.14 3.63
N HIS A 233 -4.08 15.29 4.63
CA HIS A 233 -4.94 15.45 5.80
C HIS A 233 -6.40 15.81 5.42
N TRP A 234 -7.14 14.89 4.79
CA TRP A 234 -8.55 15.09 4.44
C TRP A 234 -8.77 16.34 3.59
N SER A 235 -8.13 16.38 2.44
CA SER A 235 -8.16 17.46 1.47
C SER A 235 -8.44 16.92 0.08
N LYS A 236 -8.49 17.81 -0.91
CA LYS A 236 -8.70 17.48 -2.33
C LYS A 236 -7.50 17.84 -3.19
N GLY A 237 -7.24 17.01 -4.20
CA GLY A 237 -6.45 17.36 -5.36
C GLY A 237 -4.96 17.60 -5.09
N TRP A 238 -4.32 16.94 -4.11
CA TRP A 238 -2.87 17.02 -3.93
C TRP A 238 -2.11 16.32 -5.04
N ILE A 239 -0.89 16.80 -5.32
CA ILE A 239 0.10 16.13 -6.14
C ILE A 239 1.34 15.90 -5.29
N ILE A 240 1.72 14.63 -5.11
CA ILE A 240 2.95 14.21 -4.43
C ILE A 240 3.78 13.48 -5.47
N GLU A 241 4.86 14.12 -5.94
CA GLU A 241 5.59 13.61 -7.09
C GLU A 241 7.10 13.80 -7.02
N ASP A 242 7.83 12.87 -7.64
CA ASP A 242 9.28 12.94 -7.78
C ASP A 242 10.04 13.02 -6.43
N ASN A 243 9.47 12.49 -5.34
CA ASN A 243 10.06 12.50 -4.01
C ASN A 243 10.69 11.16 -3.67
N GLU A 244 11.65 11.16 -2.74
CA GLU A 244 12.13 9.99 -2.03
C GLU A 244 11.57 10.02 -0.60
N VAL A 245 10.76 9.00 -0.23
CA VAL A 245 10.05 8.92 1.07
C VAL A 245 10.50 7.68 1.81
N TYR A 246 11.22 7.83 2.94
CA TYR A 246 11.86 6.68 3.57
C TYR A 246 12.04 6.82 5.09
N PHE A 247 12.20 5.68 5.76
CA PHE A 247 12.43 5.59 7.20
C PHE A 247 11.31 6.20 8.05
N SER A 248 10.06 6.13 7.61
CA SER A 248 8.94 6.34 8.52
C SER A 248 8.86 5.19 9.53
N LYS A 249 8.56 5.48 10.80
CA LYS A 249 8.35 4.39 11.77
C LYS A 249 7.14 3.54 11.37
N CYS A 250 6.06 4.15 10.92
CA CYS A 250 4.90 3.44 10.41
C CYS A 250 4.69 3.75 8.92
N SER A 251 3.97 4.80 8.58
CA SER A 251 3.50 5.04 7.21
C SER A 251 4.28 6.14 6.50
N GLY A 252 4.64 5.92 5.23
CA GLY A 252 5.31 6.91 4.39
C GLY A 252 4.35 8.02 3.96
N ILE A 253 3.42 7.72 3.04
CA ILE A 253 2.42 8.67 2.55
C ILE A 253 1.06 8.30 3.16
N GLY A 254 0.42 9.25 3.85
CA GLY A 254 -0.89 9.07 4.47
C GLY A 254 -1.99 9.80 3.71
N LEU A 255 -2.88 9.05 3.05
CA LEU A 255 -4.09 9.54 2.37
C LEU A 255 -5.36 9.25 3.19
N GLY A 256 -5.22 9.22 4.50
CA GLY A 256 -6.22 8.61 5.37
C GLY A 256 -7.30 9.52 5.92
N LYS A 257 -8.02 8.94 6.85
CA LYS A 257 -9.16 9.55 7.55
C LYS A 257 -8.73 10.76 8.39
N TYR A 258 -9.61 11.74 8.48
CA TYR A 258 -9.52 12.90 9.36
C TYR A 258 -9.68 12.53 10.86
N LEU A 259 -9.27 13.46 11.73
CA LEU A 259 -9.55 13.35 13.15
C LEU A 259 -11.03 13.69 13.41
N ASP A 260 -11.82 12.69 13.79
CA ASP A 260 -13.19 12.87 14.27
C ASP A 260 -13.19 12.67 15.79
N PRO A 261 -13.35 13.73 16.62
CA PRO A 261 -13.30 13.60 18.07
C PRO A 261 -14.34 12.64 18.66
N GLU A 262 -15.45 12.41 17.94
CA GLU A 262 -16.52 11.50 18.37
C GLU A 262 -16.33 10.08 17.79
N ASN A 263 -15.39 9.87 16.90
CA ASN A 263 -15.13 8.59 16.24
C ASN A 263 -13.64 8.42 15.87
N ASN A 264 -12.76 8.59 16.84
CA ASN A 264 -11.33 8.39 16.70
C ASN A 264 -10.86 7.23 17.60
N HIS A 265 -11.19 6.02 17.20
CA HIS A 265 -11.01 4.83 18.01
C HIS A 265 -9.76 4.08 17.60
N TYR A 266 -8.80 4.03 18.51
CA TYR A 266 -7.57 3.25 18.34
C TYR A 266 -7.75 1.80 18.80
N PHE A 267 -8.70 1.54 19.71
CA PHE A 267 -8.95 0.20 20.23
C PHE A 267 -10.45 -0.10 20.38
N THR A 268 -10.82 -1.25 19.86
CA THR A 268 -12.20 -1.77 19.91
C THR A 268 -12.77 -1.83 21.32
N TYR A 269 -11.98 -2.32 22.28
CA TYR A 269 -12.46 -2.53 23.65
C TYR A 269 -12.85 -1.26 24.39
N GLU A 270 -12.36 -0.10 23.98
CA GLU A 270 -12.71 1.19 24.58
C GLU A 270 -14.18 1.54 24.34
N HIS A 271 -14.80 1.00 23.29
CA HIS A 271 -16.17 1.28 22.88
C HIS A 271 -17.09 0.08 22.87
N LEU A 272 -16.61 -1.08 23.23
CA LEU A 272 -17.36 -2.35 23.20
C LEU A 272 -18.02 -2.67 21.86
N LYS A 273 -17.47 -2.13 20.77
CA LYS A 273 -17.89 -2.43 19.39
C LYS A 273 -16.79 -3.23 18.69
N SER A 274 -17.17 -4.07 17.72
CA SER A 274 -16.17 -4.73 16.89
C SER A 274 -15.40 -3.72 16.02
N PRO A 275 -14.14 -3.97 15.65
CA PRO A 275 -13.37 -3.11 14.76
C PRO A 275 -14.12 -2.80 13.46
N THR A 276 -14.72 -3.83 12.87
CA THR A 276 -15.50 -3.71 11.63
C THR A 276 -16.76 -2.88 11.78
N GLN A 277 -17.39 -2.86 12.96
CA GLN A 277 -18.53 -1.97 13.23
C GLN A 277 -18.06 -0.51 13.34
N MET A 278 -16.91 -0.26 13.96
CA MET A 278 -16.36 1.09 14.05
C MET A 278 -15.96 1.63 12.67
N GLU A 279 -15.51 0.75 11.77
CA GLU A 279 -15.24 1.12 10.38
C GLU A 279 -16.52 1.52 9.62
N ARG A 280 -17.62 0.77 9.75
CA ARG A 280 -18.93 1.17 9.20
C ARG A 280 -19.42 2.51 9.77
N ASP A 281 -19.28 2.70 11.06
CA ASP A 281 -19.63 3.97 11.72
C ASP A 281 -18.83 5.13 11.10
N ALA A 282 -17.53 4.94 10.84
CA ALA A 282 -16.67 5.95 10.21
C ALA A 282 -17.16 6.31 8.79
N VAL A 283 -17.53 5.33 7.97
CA VAL A 283 -18.07 5.56 6.63
C VAL A 283 -19.38 6.33 6.66
N CYS A 284 -20.33 5.90 7.49
CA CYS A 284 -21.60 6.58 7.63
C CYS A 284 -21.44 8.01 8.15
N ARG A 285 -20.55 8.23 9.12
CA ARG A 285 -20.25 9.57 9.65
C ARG A 285 -19.52 10.45 8.63
N GLY A 286 -18.68 9.86 7.77
CA GLY A 286 -18.02 10.56 6.68
C GLY A 286 -18.98 11.35 5.79
N GLN A 287 -20.19 10.85 5.59
CA GLN A 287 -21.25 11.55 4.84
C GLN A 287 -21.57 12.91 5.48
N TYR A 288 -21.61 13.01 6.80
CA TYR A 288 -21.83 14.26 7.52
C TYR A 288 -20.63 15.21 7.47
N HIS A 289 -19.43 14.67 7.30
CA HIS A 289 -18.16 15.40 7.22
C HIS A 289 -17.71 15.70 5.78
N GLY A 290 -18.65 15.66 4.84
CA GLY A 290 -18.41 16.06 3.46
C GLY A 290 -17.54 15.10 2.66
N TRP A 291 -17.63 13.79 2.95
CA TRP A 291 -16.96 12.76 2.16
C TRP A 291 -17.66 12.61 0.81
N LEU A 292 -17.35 13.53 -0.09
CA LEU A 292 -17.91 13.67 -1.44
C LEU A 292 -16.79 13.97 -2.43
N LYS A 293 -16.99 13.59 -3.70
CA LYS A 293 -16.04 13.80 -4.80
C LYS A 293 -15.63 15.26 -4.98
N GLU A 294 -16.54 16.18 -4.64
CA GLU A 294 -16.30 17.63 -4.72
C GLU A 294 -15.32 18.14 -3.67
N ASN A 295 -15.17 17.42 -2.55
CA ASN A 295 -14.45 17.92 -1.37
C ASN A 295 -13.16 17.17 -1.07
N ILE A 296 -13.10 15.85 -1.31
CA ILE A 296 -12.05 14.96 -0.80
C ILE A 296 -11.48 14.10 -1.93
N GLY A 297 -10.21 13.72 -1.78
CA GLY A 297 -9.57 12.78 -2.68
C GLY A 297 -9.04 13.42 -3.97
N SER A 298 -9.11 12.70 -5.08
CA SER A 298 -8.58 13.13 -6.38
C SER A 298 -7.10 13.51 -6.33
N HIS A 299 -6.34 12.80 -5.51
CA HIS A 299 -4.89 13.00 -5.38
C HIS A 299 -4.14 12.33 -6.52
N ILE A 300 -2.97 12.86 -6.84
CA ILE A 300 -2.00 12.23 -7.74
C ILE A 300 -0.74 11.95 -6.94
N VAL A 301 -0.40 10.67 -6.78
CA VAL A 301 0.83 10.22 -6.13
C VAL A 301 1.66 9.50 -7.18
N ARG A 302 2.75 10.13 -7.65
CA ARG A 302 3.48 9.58 -8.79
C ARG A 302 4.97 9.82 -8.77
N ARG A 303 5.68 8.88 -9.40
CA ARG A 303 7.15 8.94 -9.58
C ARG A 303 7.91 9.18 -8.28
N ASN A 304 7.38 8.63 -7.18
CA ASN A 304 8.06 8.64 -5.91
C ASN A 304 8.83 7.34 -5.70
N ASN A 305 10.00 7.43 -5.06
CA ASN A 305 10.70 6.28 -4.50
C ASN A 305 10.33 6.17 -3.02
N ILE A 306 9.60 5.10 -2.64
CA ILE A 306 9.03 4.94 -1.29
C ILE A 306 9.59 3.64 -0.69
N HIS A 307 10.32 3.74 0.42
CA HIS A 307 10.98 2.55 0.96
C HIS A 307 11.24 2.61 2.46
N HIS A 308 11.50 1.43 3.05
CA HIS A 308 11.89 1.28 4.45
C HIS A 308 10.92 1.94 5.45
N CYS A 309 9.63 1.88 5.18
CA CYS A 309 8.55 2.24 6.09
C CYS A 309 7.98 0.96 6.73
N GLU A 310 7.70 0.96 8.05
CA GLU A 310 7.41 -0.31 8.75
C GLU A 310 5.93 -0.70 8.74
N GLN A 311 5.00 0.19 8.43
CA GLN A 311 3.59 -0.16 8.24
C GLN A 311 3.21 -0.14 6.76
N GLY A 312 3.38 0.96 6.09
CA GLY A 312 2.97 1.08 4.70
C GLY A 312 3.77 2.11 3.91
N GLY A 313 3.94 1.86 2.62
CA GLY A 313 4.46 2.87 1.70
C GLY A 313 3.43 3.99 1.51
N ILE A 314 2.25 3.62 1.06
CA ILE A 314 1.08 4.49 0.91
C ILE A 314 -0.09 3.85 1.65
N ILE A 315 -0.68 4.56 2.58
CA ILE A 315 -1.86 4.12 3.31
C ILE A 315 -3.01 5.10 3.12
N GLY A 316 -4.24 4.62 3.24
CA GLY A 316 -5.39 5.53 3.23
C GLY A 316 -6.70 4.82 3.56
N ARG A 317 -7.53 5.48 4.36
CA ARG A 317 -8.92 5.15 4.52
C ARG A 317 -9.77 6.34 4.16
N MET A 318 -10.71 6.16 3.23
CA MET A 318 -11.69 7.15 2.77
C MET A 318 -11.07 8.36 2.06
N GLY A 319 -9.92 8.87 2.48
CA GLY A 319 -9.29 10.05 1.89
C GLY A 319 -8.64 9.82 0.53
N ALA A 320 -8.33 8.56 0.19
CA ALA A 320 -7.71 8.20 -1.09
C ALA A 320 -8.69 8.12 -2.27
N VAL A 321 -9.99 8.32 -2.06
CA VAL A 321 -11.02 8.18 -3.11
C VAL A 321 -10.70 9.02 -4.35
N PHE A 322 -11.03 8.51 -5.54
CA PHE A 322 -10.87 9.19 -6.84
C PHE A 322 -9.40 9.54 -7.19
N SER A 323 -8.44 8.89 -6.54
CA SER A 323 -7.01 9.22 -6.69
C SER A 323 -6.31 8.33 -7.71
N ILE A 324 -5.18 8.83 -8.23
CA ILE A 324 -4.28 8.10 -9.12
C ILE A 324 -2.95 7.89 -8.40
N ILE A 325 -2.55 6.64 -8.27
CA ILE A 325 -1.26 6.22 -7.72
C ILE A 325 -0.48 5.54 -8.86
N GLU A 326 0.49 6.24 -9.43
CA GLU A 326 1.12 5.80 -10.67
C GLU A 326 2.63 6.01 -10.71
N ASP A 327 3.32 5.16 -11.46
CA ASP A 327 4.73 5.29 -11.75
C ASP A 327 5.62 5.37 -10.48
N ASN A 328 5.17 4.82 -9.34
CA ASN A 328 5.95 4.82 -8.11
C ASN A 328 6.82 3.56 -8.02
N HIS A 329 8.01 3.70 -7.44
CA HIS A 329 8.85 2.61 -7.00
C HIS A 329 8.67 2.42 -5.50
N ILE A 330 8.09 1.27 -5.08
CA ILE A 330 7.77 0.99 -3.67
C ILE A 330 8.47 -0.30 -3.26
N HIS A 331 9.37 -0.22 -2.28
CA HIS A 331 10.14 -1.41 -1.91
C HIS A 331 10.56 -1.42 -0.43
N HIS A 332 10.91 -2.62 0.06
CA HIS A 332 11.38 -2.83 1.42
C HIS A 332 10.43 -2.26 2.49
N ILE A 333 9.12 -2.48 2.30
CA ILE A 333 8.12 -2.12 3.30
C ILE A 333 8.02 -3.22 4.35
N ASN A 334 8.09 -2.83 5.62
CA ASN A 334 8.20 -3.70 6.79
C ASN A 334 9.46 -4.58 6.78
N ASN A 335 10.56 -4.03 6.32
CA ASN A 335 11.81 -4.77 6.15
C ASN A 335 12.48 -5.19 7.47
N MET A 336 12.28 -4.46 8.55
CA MET A 336 12.83 -4.82 9.87
C MET A 336 11.99 -5.88 10.57
N MET A 337 10.72 -6.05 10.20
CA MET A 337 9.77 -6.97 10.86
C MET A 337 9.61 -6.68 12.36
N GLU A 338 9.82 -5.45 12.78
CA GLU A 338 9.59 -5.01 14.16
C GLU A 338 8.13 -4.73 14.44
N LEU A 339 7.41 -4.23 13.45
CA LEU A 339 5.97 -4.06 13.50
C LEU A 339 5.29 -5.21 12.75
N GLY A 340 4.11 -5.58 13.19
CA GLY A 340 3.31 -6.60 12.54
C GLY A 340 1.83 -6.33 12.76
N GLY A 341 1.01 -6.69 11.80
CA GLY A 341 -0.43 -6.46 11.88
C GLY A 341 -1.11 -6.67 10.55
N ALA A 342 -2.41 -6.46 10.55
CA ALA A 342 -3.24 -6.59 9.36
C ALA A 342 -3.26 -5.33 8.47
N GLU A 343 -2.45 -4.31 8.80
CA GLU A 343 -2.43 -3.04 8.09
C GLU A 343 -1.07 -2.78 7.39
N VAL A 344 -0.40 -3.83 6.91
CA VAL A 344 0.97 -3.73 6.36
C VAL A 344 0.98 -4.07 4.87
N ALA A 345 1.36 -3.10 4.01
CA ALA A 345 1.56 -3.33 2.57
C ALA A 345 2.36 -2.20 1.91
N GLY A 346 2.84 -2.42 0.69
CA GLY A 346 3.36 -1.35 -0.18
C GLY A 346 2.32 -0.25 -0.39
N ILE A 347 1.10 -0.64 -0.80
CA ILE A 347 -0.08 0.23 -0.87
C ILE A 347 -1.21 -0.45 -0.10
N LYS A 348 -1.73 0.21 0.95
CA LYS A 348 -2.85 -0.28 1.76
C LYS A 348 -3.98 0.75 1.79
N LEU A 349 -5.11 0.44 1.13
CA LEU A 349 -6.25 1.34 1.06
C LEU A 349 -7.53 0.67 1.56
N HIS A 350 -8.31 1.42 2.35
CA HIS A 350 -9.71 1.12 2.66
C HIS A 350 -10.62 2.13 1.97
N ALA A 351 -11.79 1.72 1.56
CA ALA A 351 -12.74 2.52 0.80
C ALA A 351 -12.08 3.13 -0.46
N ALA A 352 -11.39 2.28 -1.22
CA ALA A 352 -10.77 2.65 -2.48
C ALA A 352 -11.84 2.80 -3.57
N ILE A 353 -12.56 3.94 -3.57
CA ILE A 353 -13.60 4.22 -4.56
C ILE A 353 -12.99 4.97 -5.74
N ASP A 354 -13.14 4.42 -6.95
CA ASP A 354 -12.57 4.98 -8.19
C ASP A 354 -11.07 5.32 -8.08
N VAL A 355 -10.30 4.48 -7.40
CA VAL A 355 -8.85 4.64 -7.30
C VAL A 355 -8.17 3.87 -8.43
N ILE A 356 -7.23 4.53 -9.11
CA ILE A 356 -6.39 3.89 -10.13
C ILE A 356 -4.98 3.71 -9.58
N MET A 357 -4.52 2.46 -9.54
CA MET A 357 -3.14 2.09 -9.20
C MET A 357 -2.47 1.51 -10.45
N ARG A 358 -1.57 2.28 -11.09
CA ARG A 358 -1.00 1.84 -12.36
C ARG A 358 0.48 2.13 -12.52
N ARG A 359 1.15 1.25 -13.26
CA ARG A 359 2.58 1.38 -13.60
C ARG A 359 3.47 1.59 -12.38
N ASN A 360 3.08 0.99 -11.25
CA ASN A 360 3.93 0.96 -10.07
C ASN A 360 4.84 -0.27 -10.11
N HIS A 361 6.08 -0.10 -9.67
CA HIS A 361 7.01 -1.18 -9.42
C HIS A 361 7.06 -1.42 -7.91
N ILE A 362 6.59 -2.62 -7.47
CA ILE A 362 6.45 -2.93 -6.04
C ILE A 362 7.14 -4.26 -5.75
N HIS A 363 8.18 -4.22 -4.91
CA HIS A 363 8.94 -5.42 -4.59
C HIS A 363 9.55 -5.41 -3.18
N HIS A 364 9.93 -6.59 -2.68
CA HIS A 364 10.50 -6.74 -1.34
C HIS A 364 9.64 -6.09 -0.24
N CYS A 365 8.34 -6.09 -0.43
CA CYS A 365 7.36 -5.73 0.58
C CYS A 365 6.79 -6.99 1.23
N VAL A 366 6.33 -6.90 2.47
CA VAL A 366 5.62 -8.02 3.11
C VAL A 366 4.35 -8.34 2.34
N MET A 367 3.72 -7.35 1.75
CA MET A 367 2.59 -7.45 0.83
C MET A 367 2.67 -6.29 -0.18
N GLY A 368 2.31 -6.51 -1.44
CA GLY A 368 2.36 -5.48 -2.47
C GLY A 368 1.22 -4.47 -2.37
N ILE A 369 0.07 -4.78 -2.93
CA ILE A 369 -1.14 -3.94 -2.92
C ILE A 369 -2.24 -4.65 -2.12
N TRP A 370 -2.83 -3.95 -1.18
CA TRP A 370 -3.98 -4.43 -0.43
C TRP A 370 -5.13 -3.41 -0.51
N THR A 371 -6.17 -3.75 -1.26
CA THR A 371 -7.44 -3.02 -1.24
C THR A 371 -8.38 -3.72 -0.27
N ASP A 372 -8.61 -3.08 0.85
CA ASP A 372 -9.43 -3.60 1.93
C ASP A 372 -10.71 -2.77 2.06
N TRP A 373 -11.77 -3.37 2.54
CA TRP A 373 -13.06 -2.76 2.78
C TRP A 373 -13.50 -1.72 1.74
N GLU A 374 -14.58 -2.03 1.03
CA GLU A 374 -15.31 -1.09 0.18
C GLU A 374 -14.53 -0.65 -1.08
N ALA A 375 -13.59 -1.45 -1.59
CA ALA A 375 -13.04 -1.19 -2.92
C ALA A 375 -14.14 -1.30 -3.97
N GLN A 376 -14.39 -0.20 -4.70
CA GLN A 376 -15.44 -0.12 -5.72
C GLN A 376 -15.05 0.84 -6.84
N GLY A 377 -15.17 0.44 -8.11
CA GLY A 377 -14.65 1.21 -9.24
C GLY A 377 -13.12 1.26 -9.29
N THR A 378 -12.45 0.47 -8.45
CA THR A 378 -10.99 0.46 -8.35
C THR A 378 -10.37 -0.29 -9.51
N ARG A 379 -9.29 0.27 -10.07
CA ARG A 379 -8.50 -0.37 -11.13
C ARG A 379 -7.04 -0.50 -10.75
N ILE A 380 -6.52 -1.72 -10.84
CA ILE A 380 -5.11 -2.07 -10.64
C ILE A 380 -4.57 -2.55 -11.99
N THR A 381 -3.74 -1.76 -12.66
CA THR A 381 -3.36 -2.04 -14.04
C THR A 381 -1.89 -1.72 -14.36
N GLN A 382 -1.27 -2.51 -15.23
CA GLN A 382 0.09 -2.27 -15.73
C GLN A 382 1.15 -2.18 -14.63
N ASN A 383 0.94 -2.82 -13.47
CA ASN A 383 1.94 -2.84 -12.40
C ASN A 383 2.89 -4.04 -12.55
N LEU A 384 4.11 -3.88 -12.09
CA LEU A 384 5.08 -4.95 -11.90
C LEU A 384 5.24 -5.21 -10.41
N LEU A 385 4.88 -6.42 -9.97
CA LEU A 385 5.05 -6.86 -8.59
C LEU A 385 5.87 -8.16 -8.55
N HIS A 386 6.89 -8.21 -7.69
CA HIS A 386 7.74 -9.38 -7.53
C HIS A 386 8.44 -9.39 -6.17
N ASP A 387 8.88 -10.55 -5.73
CA ASP A 387 9.62 -10.73 -4.47
C ASP A 387 8.91 -10.13 -3.24
N ASN A 388 7.57 -10.00 -3.29
CA ASN A 388 6.76 -9.63 -2.15
C ASN A 388 6.51 -10.88 -1.31
N GLN A 389 7.09 -10.91 -0.11
CA GLN A 389 7.01 -12.07 0.77
C GLN A 389 7.42 -11.71 2.20
N ARG A 390 7.12 -12.58 3.13
CA ARG A 390 7.67 -12.50 4.47
C ARG A 390 9.00 -13.25 4.54
N PRO A 391 9.97 -12.80 5.35
CA PRO A 391 11.19 -13.55 5.59
C PRO A 391 10.90 -14.97 6.10
N GLU A 392 11.79 -15.91 5.80
CA GLU A 392 11.64 -17.37 6.12
C GLU A 392 11.22 -17.66 7.56
N TYR A 393 11.74 -16.90 8.52
CA TYR A 393 11.48 -17.12 9.96
C TYR A 393 10.38 -16.22 10.53
N ALA A 394 9.74 -15.37 9.69
CA ALA A 394 8.68 -14.51 10.16
C ALA A 394 7.33 -15.27 10.14
N ALA A 395 6.60 -15.19 11.26
CA ALA A 395 5.27 -15.76 11.34
C ALA A 395 4.35 -15.22 10.26
N PRO A 396 3.56 -16.05 9.55
CA PRO A 396 2.48 -15.56 8.71
C PRO A 396 1.45 -14.82 9.57
N LEU A 397 0.72 -13.89 8.98
CA LEU A 397 -0.45 -13.34 9.64
C LEU A 397 -1.51 -14.43 9.81
N LYS A 398 -2.37 -14.29 10.81
CA LYS A 398 -3.46 -15.22 11.05
C LYS A 398 -4.27 -15.42 9.75
N GLY A 399 -4.43 -16.67 9.34
CA GLY A 399 -5.11 -17.02 8.08
C GLY A 399 -4.20 -17.08 6.85
N GLY A 400 -2.88 -17.10 7.03
CA GLY A 400 -1.91 -17.27 5.93
C GLY A 400 -1.70 -16.04 5.05
N MET A 401 -2.10 -14.85 5.51
CA MET A 401 -1.90 -13.58 4.80
C MET A 401 -0.47 -13.08 4.92
N GLY A 402 -0.09 -12.18 4.00
CA GLY A 402 1.17 -11.45 4.05
C GLY A 402 2.26 -12.16 3.27
N SER A 403 2.19 -12.06 1.99
CA SER A 403 3.18 -12.40 0.95
C SER A 403 2.58 -12.17 -0.44
N GLU A 404 1.37 -11.65 -0.53
CA GLU A 404 0.64 -11.50 -1.79
C GLU A 404 1.11 -10.26 -2.55
N ASP A 405 1.18 -10.37 -3.88
CA ASP A 405 1.33 -9.21 -4.74
C ASP A 405 0.10 -8.31 -4.67
N ILE A 406 -1.09 -8.91 -4.76
CA ILE A 406 -2.36 -8.19 -4.64
C ILE A 406 -3.31 -8.96 -3.71
N PHE A 407 -3.86 -8.26 -2.73
CA PHE A 407 -4.94 -8.74 -1.90
C PHE A 407 -6.16 -7.82 -2.04
N VAL A 408 -7.30 -8.40 -2.42
CA VAL A 408 -8.59 -7.70 -2.46
C VAL A 408 -9.50 -8.30 -1.41
N GLU A 409 -9.92 -7.46 -0.46
CA GLU A 409 -10.68 -7.91 0.71
C GLU A 409 -11.95 -7.09 0.90
N VAL A 410 -13.04 -7.77 1.20
CA VAL A 410 -14.32 -7.25 1.72
C VAL A 410 -14.88 -6.05 0.95
N GLY A 411 -15.11 -6.25 -0.33
CA GLY A 411 -15.78 -5.30 -1.21
C GLY A 411 -16.89 -5.98 -2.02
N HIS A 412 -17.74 -5.20 -2.64
CA HIS A 412 -18.80 -5.67 -3.54
C HIS A 412 -18.43 -5.48 -5.02
N GLY A 413 -17.23 -4.97 -5.29
CA GLY A 413 -16.79 -4.64 -6.65
C GLY A 413 -17.51 -3.40 -7.24
N PRO A 414 -17.25 -3.07 -8.49
CA PRO A 414 -16.28 -3.73 -9.35
C PRO A 414 -14.84 -3.41 -8.93
N THR A 415 -13.98 -4.42 -8.92
CA THR A 415 -12.52 -4.25 -8.83
C THR A 415 -11.90 -4.84 -10.09
N LEU A 416 -11.21 -4.02 -10.86
CA LEU A 416 -10.60 -4.42 -12.13
C LEU A 416 -9.09 -4.57 -11.97
N ILE A 417 -8.56 -5.74 -12.32
CA ILE A 417 -7.13 -6.08 -12.27
C ILE A 417 -6.72 -6.48 -13.69
N ASP A 418 -5.99 -5.61 -14.41
CA ASP A 418 -5.67 -5.87 -15.81
C ASP A 418 -4.24 -5.53 -16.21
N ASN A 419 -3.69 -6.28 -17.15
CA ASN A 419 -2.37 -6.06 -17.71
C ASN A 419 -1.24 -5.99 -16.66
N ASN A 420 -1.36 -6.65 -15.50
CA ASN A 420 -0.31 -6.68 -14.49
C ASN A 420 0.66 -7.85 -14.71
N ILE A 421 1.87 -7.69 -14.20
CA ILE A 421 2.92 -8.70 -14.13
C ILE A 421 3.13 -9.03 -12.65
N LEU A 422 2.68 -10.22 -12.21
CA LEU A 422 2.63 -10.64 -10.82
C LEU A 422 3.51 -11.89 -10.66
N LEU A 423 4.64 -11.77 -10.00
CA LEU A 423 5.70 -12.76 -10.02
C LEU A 423 6.10 -13.33 -8.66
N SER A 424 5.52 -12.83 -7.55
CA SER A 424 5.79 -13.38 -6.22
C SER A 424 5.21 -14.78 -6.05
N ASP A 425 5.67 -15.53 -5.07
CA ASP A 425 5.22 -16.92 -4.84
C ASP A 425 3.74 -17.00 -4.42
N ALA A 426 3.22 -15.97 -3.76
CA ALA A 426 1.80 -15.74 -3.56
C ALA A 426 1.40 -14.48 -4.36
N THR A 427 0.64 -14.64 -5.43
CA THR A 427 0.32 -13.50 -6.29
C THR A 427 -0.99 -12.83 -5.92
N LEU A 428 -2.01 -13.61 -5.62
CA LEU A 428 -3.35 -13.08 -5.46
C LEU A 428 -4.09 -13.73 -4.31
N ARG A 429 -4.77 -12.89 -3.54
CA ARG A 429 -5.76 -13.32 -2.57
C ARG A 429 -7.06 -12.56 -2.79
N ILE A 430 -8.15 -13.30 -3.02
CA ILE A 430 -9.48 -12.74 -3.22
C ILE A 430 -10.37 -13.16 -2.04
N ALA A 431 -10.69 -12.20 -1.18
CA ALA A 431 -11.63 -12.37 -0.06
C ALA A 431 -12.82 -11.40 -0.21
N THR A 432 -13.36 -11.35 -1.42
CA THR A 432 -14.35 -10.35 -1.85
C THR A 432 -15.25 -10.94 -2.94
N GLN A 433 -16.06 -10.12 -3.57
CA GLN A 433 -16.83 -10.43 -4.76
C GLN A 433 -16.70 -9.30 -5.80
N GLY A 434 -17.07 -9.56 -7.05
CA GLY A 434 -17.07 -8.55 -8.10
C GLY A 434 -15.68 -8.15 -8.59
N VAL A 435 -14.77 -9.12 -8.78
CA VAL A 435 -13.42 -8.90 -9.31
C VAL A 435 -13.40 -9.30 -10.79
N ALA A 436 -12.76 -8.49 -11.63
CA ALA A 436 -12.45 -8.84 -13.01
C ALA A 436 -10.94 -8.85 -13.24
N MET A 437 -10.41 -9.95 -13.76
CA MET A 437 -9.02 -10.14 -14.09
C MET A 437 -8.86 -10.34 -15.59
N VAL A 438 -8.14 -9.41 -16.25
CA VAL A 438 -8.04 -9.38 -17.70
C VAL A 438 -6.59 -9.20 -18.13
N HIS A 439 -6.06 -10.10 -18.96
CA HIS A 439 -4.71 -9.97 -19.53
C HIS A 439 -3.56 -9.86 -18.53
N ASN A 440 -3.63 -10.51 -17.35
CA ASN A 440 -2.52 -10.52 -16.40
C ASN A 440 -1.55 -11.70 -16.66
N LEU A 441 -0.30 -11.55 -16.26
CA LEU A 441 0.65 -12.64 -16.06
C LEU A 441 0.77 -12.95 -14.57
N ILE A 442 0.47 -14.18 -14.17
CA ILE A 442 0.34 -14.62 -12.78
C ILE A 442 1.23 -15.85 -12.58
N CYS A 443 2.33 -15.70 -11.85
CA CYS A 443 3.35 -16.74 -11.68
C CYS A 443 3.36 -17.40 -10.28
N GLY A 444 2.49 -16.99 -9.38
CA GLY A 444 2.39 -17.52 -8.02
C GLY A 444 0.99 -17.98 -7.64
N ALA A 445 0.87 -18.48 -6.43
CA ALA A 445 -0.36 -19.05 -5.91
C ALA A 445 -1.52 -18.05 -5.91
N PHE A 446 -2.70 -18.58 -6.17
CA PHE A 446 -3.94 -17.84 -6.16
C PHE A 446 -4.85 -18.41 -5.07
N THR A 447 -5.23 -17.60 -4.09
CA THR A 447 -6.07 -17.99 -2.97
C THR A 447 -7.42 -17.30 -3.05
N SER A 448 -8.51 -18.06 -2.95
CA SER A 448 -9.85 -17.54 -2.71
C SER A 448 -10.30 -17.89 -1.30
N VAL A 449 -10.72 -16.90 -0.55
CA VAL A 449 -11.31 -17.14 0.78
C VAL A 449 -12.75 -17.59 0.59
N GLY A 450 -13.12 -18.66 1.30
CA GLY A 450 -14.40 -19.33 1.12
C GLY A 450 -15.62 -18.42 1.36
N ALA A 451 -16.65 -18.67 0.56
CA ALA A 451 -17.91 -17.97 0.60
C ALA A 451 -18.73 -18.17 1.88
N GLY A 452 -19.59 -17.19 2.16
CA GLY A 452 -20.68 -17.34 3.14
C GLY A 452 -20.24 -17.22 4.59
N THR A 453 -19.00 -16.86 4.86
CA THR A 453 -18.47 -16.71 6.21
C THR A 453 -18.28 -15.26 6.65
N ASP A 454 -18.45 -14.32 5.74
CA ASP A 454 -18.24 -12.93 6.04
C ASP A 454 -19.50 -12.23 6.55
N TRP A 455 -19.55 -12.06 7.85
CA TRP A 455 -20.65 -11.43 8.59
C TRP A 455 -20.42 -9.92 8.82
N ARG A 456 -19.46 -9.32 8.12
CA ARG A 456 -19.05 -7.94 8.34
C ARG A 456 -20.04 -6.89 7.83
N TYR A 457 -21.06 -7.24 7.05
CA TYR A 457 -22.08 -6.30 6.53
C TYR A 457 -21.42 -5.05 5.94
N THR A 458 -20.75 -5.24 4.83
CA THR A 458 -19.93 -4.22 4.19
C THR A 458 -20.80 -3.22 3.42
N PRO A 459 -20.54 -1.91 3.52
CA PRO A 459 -21.18 -0.92 2.69
C PRO A 459 -20.84 -1.12 1.20
N TYR A 460 -21.77 -0.76 0.34
CA TYR A 460 -21.53 -0.51 -1.08
C TYR A 460 -22.12 0.84 -1.47
N HIS A 461 -21.58 1.44 -2.50
CA HIS A 461 -21.76 2.84 -2.82
C HIS A 461 -22.51 3.05 -4.13
N MET A 462 -23.08 4.23 -4.31
CA MET A 462 -23.56 4.68 -5.61
C MET A 462 -22.42 4.66 -6.62
N PRO A 463 -22.64 4.24 -7.88
CA PRO A 463 -21.58 4.24 -8.90
C PRO A 463 -20.84 5.59 -9.00
N HIS A 464 -19.51 5.55 -8.94
CA HIS A 464 -18.61 6.70 -9.01
C HIS A 464 -18.83 7.77 -7.92
N ARG A 465 -19.32 7.34 -6.74
CA ARG A 465 -19.64 8.21 -5.61
C ARG A 465 -19.28 7.56 -4.28
N THR A 466 -19.18 8.39 -3.26
CA THR A 466 -18.93 7.94 -1.88
C THR A 466 -20.21 7.69 -1.09
N GLU A 467 -21.39 8.12 -1.60
CA GLU A 467 -22.67 7.92 -0.91
C GLU A 467 -23.02 6.45 -0.80
N VAL A 468 -23.27 6.01 0.43
CA VAL A 468 -23.64 4.62 0.74
C VAL A 468 -25.01 4.31 0.13
N MET A 469 -25.08 3.27 -0.69
CA MET A 469 -26.32 2.76 -1.30
C MET A 469 -26.95 1.67 -0.45
N GLY A 470 -26.13 0.84 0.20
CA GLY A 470 -26.63 -0.25 1.03
C GLY A 470 -25.52 -0.97 1.80
N PHE A 471 -25.91 -2.01 2.50
CA PHE A 471 -25.03 -2.91 3.27
C PHE A 471 -25.40 -4.36 2.97
N MET A 472 -24.40 -5.17 2.67
CA MET A 472 -24.59 -6.59 2.44
C MET A 472 -23.41 -7.39 2.97
N THR A 473 -23.63 -8.64 3.29
CA THR A 473 -22.54 -9.60 3.53
C THR A 473 -21.88 -9.96 2.21
N ILE A 474 -20.60 -10.33 2.24
CA ILE A 474 -19.89 -10.77 1.04
C ILE A 474 -20.28 -12.21 0.74
N LEU A 475 -20.83 -12.44 -0.44
CA LEU A 475 -21.28 -13.77 -0.90
C LEU A 475 -20.18 -14.54 -1.64
N HIS A 476 -19.14 -13.84 -2.08
CA HIS A 476 -18.08 -14.34 -2.97
C HIS A 476 -18.58 -14.79 -4.35
N GLY A 477 -17.69 -14.87 -5.31
CA GLY A 477 -18.02 -15.01 -6.72
C GLY A 477 -18.29 -13.65 -7.35
N ASP A 478 -19.13 -13.60 -8.38
CA ASP A 478 -19.25 -12.42 -9.25
C ASP A 478 -17.90 -12.05 -9.88
N ASP A 479 -17.05 -13.08 -10.12
CA ASP A 479 -15.68 -12.93 -10.57
C ASP A 479 -15.54 -13.26 -12.05
N ARG A 480 -14.63 -12.55 -12.74
CA ARG A 480 -14.36 -12.68 -14.17
C ARG A 480 -12.87 -12.93 -14.40
N PHE A 481 -12.56 -13.94 -15.22
CA PHE A 481 -11.18 -14.31 -15.55
C PHE A 481 -11.03 -14.45 -17.06
N TYR A 482 -10.48 -13.44 -17.71
CA TYR A 482 -10.35 -13.39 -19.16
C TYR A 482 -8.92 -13.16 -19.61
N ASN A 483 -8.43 -14.00 -20.52
CA ASN A 483 -7.17 -13.78 -21.23
C ASN A 483 -5.94 -13.64 -20.31
N ASN A 484 -5.93 -14.27 -19.13
CA ASN A 484 -4.78 -14.29 -18.24
C ASN A 484 -3.81 -15.43 -18.59
N ILE A 485 -2.54 -15.27 -18.23
CA ILE A 485 -1.57 -16.36 -18.19
C ILE A 485 -1.35 -16.75 -16.73
N PHE A 486 -1.57 -18.01 -16.41
CA PHE A 486 -1.25 -18.64 -15.13
C PHE A 486 -0.05 -19.58 -15.35
N PHE A 487 1.03 -19.31 -14.68
CA PHE A 487 2.25 -20.10 -14.79
C PHE A 487 2.68 -20.61 -13.41
N GLN A 488 2.83 -21.93 -13.28
CA GLN A 488 3.39 -22.57 -12.09
C GLN A 488 4.91 -22.43 -12.09
N LYS A 489 5.42 -21.32 -11.54
CA LYS A 489 6.85 -20.98 -11.53
C LYS A 489 7.71 -22.01 -10.79
N HIS A 490 7.19 -22.52 -9.68
CA HIS A 490 7.80 -23.56 -8.88
C HIS A 490 6.93 -24.81 -8.91
N PRO A 491 7.52 -26.03 -8.93
CA PRO A 491 6.73 -27.24 -8.73
C PRO A 491 5.93 -27.11 -7.42
N LYS A 492 4.88 -27.96 -7.24
CA LYS A 492 4.06 -28.01 -6.03
C LYS A 492 4.95 -28.15 -4.80
N GLU A 493 5.49 -27.07 -4.33
CA GLU A 493 6.23 -26.98 -3.08
C GLU A 493 5.31 -26.41 -2.03
N SER A 494 5.28 -27.05 -0.88
CA SER A 494 4.67 -26.46 0.31
C SER A 494 5.45 -25.22 0.70
N LEU A 495 4.80 -24.12 0.93
CA LEU A 495 5.43 -23.00 1.62
C LEU A 495 5.70 -23.42 3.06
N ILE A 496 6.95 -23.51 3.41
CA ILE A 496 7.36 -23.84 4.78
C ILE A 496 7.84 -22.56 5.45
N SER A 497 7.06 -22.05 6.38
CA SER A 497 7.49 -20.98 7.29
C SER A 497 7.88 -21.58 8.63
N ARG A 498 9.07 -21.23 9.12
CA ARG A 498 9.61 -21.69 10.40
C ARG A 498 9.58 -20.56 11.39
N PHE A 499 9.13 -20.85 12.60
CA PHE A 499 9.10 -19.92 13.71
C PHE A 499 10.31 -20.12 14.64
N ASP A 500 10.63 -19.09 15.43
CA ASP A 500 11.71 -19.16 16.43
C ASP A 500 11.45 -20.20 17.54
N ASP A 501 10.18 -20.59 17.78
CA ASP A 501 9.76 -21.63 18.70
C ASP A 501 9.77 -23.04 18.10
N GLY A 502 10.11 -23.16 16.81
CA GLY A 502 10.17 -24.42 16.07
C GLY A 502 8.85 -24.86 15.45
N GLU A 503 7.78 -24.06 15.53
CA GLU A 503 6.57 -24.34 14.78
C GLU A 503 6.83 -24.23 13.28
N ILE A 504 6.20 -25.11 12.50
CA ILE A 504 6.30 -25.15 11.04
C ILE A 504 4.90 -24.90 10.49
N TRP A 505 4.77 -23.91 9.63
CA TRP A 505 3.57 -23.69 8.83
C TRP A 505 3.81 -24.23 7.42
N GLU A 506 2.91 -25.06 6.94
CA GLU A 506 2.95 -25.65 5.59
C GLU A 506 1.69 -25.29 4.83
N GLU A 507 1.83 -24.71 3.65
CA GLU A 507 0.71 -24.37 2.76
C GLU A 507 1.00 -24.87 1.35
N GLU A 508 0.06 -25.65 0.78
CA GLU A 508 0.16 -26.06 -0.62
C GLU A 508 -0.16 -24.85 -1.54
N ARG A 509 0.77 -24.51 -2.41
CA ARG A 509 0.61 -23.41 -3.36
C ARG A 509 0.45 -23.93 -4.78
N VAL A 510 -0.75 -23.78 -5.31
CA VAL A 510 -1.09 -24.10 -6.69
C VAL A 510 -1.59 -22.88 -7.40
N VAL A 511 -0.99 -22.59 -8.56
CA VAL A 511 -1.38 -21.46 -9.41
C VAL A 511 -2.61 -21.82 -10.23
N GLY A 512 -3.54 -20.88 -10.40
CA GLY A 512 -4.64 -21.03 -11.32
C GLY A 512 -6.04 -20.83 -10.72
N THR A 513 -7.05 -21.07 -11.52
CA THR A 513 -8.45 -20.75 -11.20
C THR A 513 -9.26 -21.93 -10.63
N HIS A 514 -8.63 -23.08 -10.38
CA HIS A 514 -9.27 -24.28 -9.80
C HIS A 514 -9.92 -24.02 -8.44
N VAL A 515 -9.47 -23.01 -7.70
CA VAL A 515 -10.06 -22.64 -6.40
C VAL A 515 -11.52 -22.21 -6.52
N TRP A 516 -12.00 -21.92 -7.71
CA TRP A 516 -13.39 -21.62 -8.02
C TRP A 516 -14.22 -22.84 -8.50
N ASP A 517 -13.68 -24.06 -8.55
CA ASP A 517 -14.34 -25.25 -9.13
C ASP A 517 -15.74 -25.54 -8.59
N HIS A 518 -16.01 -25.09 -7.37
CA HIS A 518 -17.31 -25.26 -6.72
C HIS A 518 -18.24 -24.04 -6.85
N TYR A 519 -17.86 -23.04 -7.66
CA TYR A 519 -18.74 -21.92 -8.00
C TYR A 519 -19.61 -22.24 -9.21
N PRO A 520 -20.85 -21.70 -9.28
CA PRO A 520 -21.71 -21.88 -10.45
C PRO A 520 -21.23 -21.03 -11.63
N LEU A 521 -21.50 -21.50 -12.84
CA LEU A 521 -21.57 -20.60 -14.00
C LEU A 521 -22.88 -19.81 -13.97
N TYR A 522 -22.95 -18.68 -14.67
CA TYR A 522 -24.13 -17.83 -14.70
C TYR A 522 -25.39 -18.58 -15.14
N GLU A 523 -25.30 -19.44 -16.19
CA GLU A 523 -26.40 -20.20 -16.71
C GLU A 523 -26.98 -21.22 -15.72
N ASP A 524 -26.18 -21.70 -14.77
CA ASP A 524 -26.61 -22.60 -13.69
C ASP A 524 -27.16 -21.82 -12.50
N TRP A 525 -26.55 -20.70 -12.19
CA TRP A 525 -26.93 -19.82 -11.07
C TRP A 525 -28.31 -19.21 -11.30
N ILE A 526 -28.60 -18.71 -12.52
CA ILE A 526 -29.85 -18.02 -12.84
C ILE A 526 -31.09 -18.97 -12.78
N LYS A 527 -30.89 -20.26 -13.04
CA LYS A 527 -31.98 -21.25 -13.00
C LYS A 527 -32.63 -21.44 -11.64
N GLN A 528 -31.90 -21.15 -10.57
CA GLN A 528 -32.41 -21.30 -9.20
C GLN A 528 -33.49 -20.26 -8.85
N PHE A 529 -33.61 -19.19 -9.60
CA PHE A 529 -34.55 -18.09 -9.34
C PHE A 529 -35.96 -18.32 -9.94
N ASP A 530 -36.15 -19.35 -10.78
CA ASP A 530 -37.44 -19.72 -11.36
C ASP A 530 -38.15 -18.54 -12.06
N LEU A 531 -37.39 -17.78 -12.86
CA LEU A 531 -37.84 -16.52 -13.47
C LEU A 531 -38.94 -16.69 -14.51
N ASP A 532 -39.11 -17.92 -15.05
CA ASP A 532 -40.11 -18.26 -16.04
C ASP A 532 -41.48 -18.70 -15.43
N SER A 533 -41.56 -18.72 -14.10
CA SER A 533 -42.77 -19.12 -13.39
C SER A 533 -43.77 -17.97 -13.30
N ASP A 534 -45.03 -18.21 -13.65
CA ASP A 534 -46.15 -17.29 -13.45
C ASP A 534 -46.46 -17.03 -11.94
N THR A 535 -45.98 -17.93 -11.08
CA THR A 535 -46.14 -17.85 -9.61
C THR A 535 -44.84 -18.15 -8.90
N PRO A 536 -43.87 -17.24 -8.96
CA PRO A 536 -42.54 -17.45 -8.35
C PRO A 536 -42.64 -17.61 -6.84
N ASP A 537 -41.91 -18.59 -6.30
CA ASP A 537 -41.73 -18.74 -4.84
C ASP A 537 -40.75 -17.72 -4.31
N MET A 538 -41.29 -16.63 -3.77
CA MET A 538 -40.46 -15.53 -3.23
C MET A 538 -39.55 -15.95 -2.07
N MET A 539 -39.91 -16.96 -1.28
CA MET A 539 -39.06 -17.45 -0.21
C MET A 539 -37.89 -18.27 -0.74
N LYS A 540 -38.10 -19.04 -1.80
CA LYS A 540 -37.01 -19.72 -2.49
C LYS A 540 -36.05 -18.76 -3.14
N ILE A 541 -36.57 -17.74 -3.83
CA ILE A 541 -35.78 -16.68 -4.47
C ILE A 541 -34.94 -15.93 -3.40
N ALA A 542 -35.57 -15.47 -2.33
CA ALA A 542 -34.91 -14.76 -1.26
C ALA A 542 -33.76 -15.57 -0.63
N LYS A 543 -33.94 -16.89 -0.47
CA LYS A 543 -32.91 -17.78 0.04
C LYS A 543 -31.75 -17.97 -0.97
N ALA A 544 -32.07 -18.09 -2.26
CA ALA A 544 -31.07 -18.26 -3.32
C ALA A 544 -30.13 -17.06 -3.45
N HIS A 545 -30.56 -15.85 -3.07
CA HIS A 545 -29.73 -14.65 -3.05
C HIS A 545 -28.61 -14.65 -2.00
N PHE A 546 -28.58 -15.62 -1.09
CA PHE A 546 -27.49 -15.79 -0.12
C PHE A 546 -26.51 -16.93 -0.50
N ASP A 547 -26.69 -17.54 -1.68
CA ASP A 547 -25.74 -18.50 -2.22
C ASP A 547 -24.58 -17.80 -2.94
N LYS A 548 -23.51 -18.55 -3.24
CA LYS A 548 -22.35 -18.08 -4.01
C LYS A 548 -22.79 -17.48 -5.35
N LEU A 549 -22.22 -16.34 -5.68
CA LEU A 549 -22.43 -15.69 -6.97
C LEU A 549 -21.67 -16.45 -8.09
N PRO A 550 -22.07 -16.29 -9.35
CA PRO A 550 -21.46 -17.01 -10.46
C PRO A 550 -20.07 -16.50 -10.81
N VAL A 551 -19.37 -17.29 -11.65
CA VAL A 551 -18.10 -16.89 -12.27
C VAL A 551 -18.19 -16.93 -13.79
N TRP A 552 -17.43 -16.04 -14.45
CA TRP A 552 -17.27 -15.98 -15.91
C TRP A 552 -15.79 -16.18 -16.24
N ILE A 553 -15.48 -17.11 -17.12
CA ILE A 553 -14.09 -17.50 -17.35
C ILE A 553 -13.90 -18.01 -18.78
N GLU A 554 -12.96 -17.38 -19.50
CA GLU A 554 -12.63 -17.73 -20.86
C GLU A 554 -11.28 -17.18 -21.31
N GLY A 555 -10.59 -17.89 -22.21
CA GLY A 555 -9.44 -17.38 -22.92
C GLY A 555 -8.13 -17.43 -22.16
N ASN A 556 -8.08 -18.10 -21.01
CA ASN A 556 -6.89 -18.15 -20.18
C ASN A 556 -5.89 -19.21 -20.66
N ALA A 557 -4.61 -19.01 -20.32
CA ALA A 557 -3.54 -19.98 -20.54
C ALA A 557 -3.00 -20.50 -19.20
N TYR A 558 -2.82 -21.83 -19.10
CA TYR A 558 -2.35 -22.53 -17.91
C TYR A 558 -1.09 -23.32 -18.25
N LEU A 559 0.05 -22.93 -17.69
CA LEU A 559 1.36 -23.43 -18.06
C LEU A 559 2.11 -24.03 -16.85
N GLY A 560 2.94 -25.05 -17.10
CA GLY A 560 3.87 -25.61 -16.13
C GLY A 560 3.21 -26.25 -14.91
N GLY A 561 1.96 -26.72 -15.03
CA GLY A 561 1.21 -27.36 -13.93
C GLY A 561 0.16 -26.45 -13.28
N ALA A 562 -0.03 -25.22 -13.75
CA ALA A 562 -1.14 -24.37 -13.32
C ALA A 562 -2.50 -25.05 -13.59
N GLN A 563 -3.45 -24.88 -12.67
CA GLN A 563 -4.72 -25.59 -12.66
C GLN A 563 -5.87 -24.66 -13.06
N ARG A 564 -6.67 -25.08 -14.06
CA ARG A 564 -7.82 -24.31 -14.53
C ARG A 564 -9.10 -24.59 -13.74
N PHE A 565 -10.06 -23.69 -13.82
CA PHE A 565 -11.46 -23.94 -13.45
C PHE A 565 -12.03 -25.07 -14.28
N CYS A 566 -12.65 -26.05 -13.64
CA CYS A 566 -13.09 -27.31 -14.29
C CYS A 566 -14.11 -27.11 -15.42
N LYS A 567 -14.91 -26.02 -15.40
CA LYS A 567 -15.95 -25.74 -16.38
C LYS A 567 -15.52 -24.75 -17.48
N GLU A 568 -14.28 -24.25 -17.50
CA GLU A 568 -13.78 -23.38 -18.57
C GLU A 568 -13.73 -24.13 -19.91
N LYS A 569 -14.20 -23.49 -20.99
CA LYS A 569 -14.35 -24.13 -22.29
C LYS A 569 -13.29 -23.74 -23.31
N ASN A 570 -12.89 -22.47 -23.35
CA ASN A 570 -11.88 -21.95 -24.26
C ASN A 570 -10.61 -21.58 -23.45
N PHE A 571 -9.58 -22.38 -23.54
CA PHE A 571 -8.33 -22.22 -22.78
C PHE A 571 -7.16 -22.88 -23.52
N LEU A 572 -5.96 -22.42 -23.21
CA LEU A 572 -4.72 -23.11 -23.50
C LEU A 572 -4.24 -23.80 -22.21
N MET A 573 -3.83 -25.08 -22.29
CA MET A 573 -3.25 -25.79 -21.16
C MET A 573 -2.04 -26.61 -21.62
N ASP A 574 -0.90 -26.37 -21.04
CA ASP A 574 0.31 -27.17 -21.22
C ASP A 574 0.99 -27.41 -19.85
N GLU A 575 0.68 -28.56 -19.26
CA GLU A 575 1.22 -28.96 -17.93
C GLU A 575 2.73 -29.18 -17.93
N LYS A 576 3.32 -29.41 -19.12
CA LYS A 576 4.75 -29.73 -19.27
C LYS A 576 5.56 -28.59 -19.86
N ALA A 577 4.94 -27.45 -20.11
CA ALA A 577 5.63 -26.28 -20.65
C ALA A 577 6.81 -25.91 -19.74
N GLU A 578 8.00 -25.95 -20.29
CA GLU A 578 9.22 -25.47 -19.63
C GLU A 578 9.33 -23.96 -19.85
N VAL A 579 8.61 -23.20 -19.03
CA VAL A 579 8.59 -21.74 -19.08
C VAL A 579 9.50 -21.17 -18.01
N TYR A 580 10.15 -20.06 -18.32
CA TYR A 580 10.83 -19.22 -17.34
C TYR A 580 10.34 -17.78 -17.43
N VAL A 581 10.30 -17.12 -16.27
CA VAL A 581 9.96 -15.70 -16.12
C VAL A 581 10.88 -15.12 -15.06
N ASN A 582 11.86 -14.33 -15.47
CA ASN A 582 12.87 -13.76 -14.58
C ASN A 582 12.88 -12.24 -14.67
N VAL A 583 12.92 -11.58 -13.51
CA VAL A 583 13.15 -10.14 -13.41
C VAL A 583 14.66 -9.91 -13.33
N LYS A 584 15.15 -8.94 -14.10
CA LYS A 584 16.52 -8.48 -14.07
C LYS A 584 16.55 -6.97 -13.99
N GLU A 585 17.14 -6.46 -12.94
CA GLU A 585 17.37 -5.03 -12.77
C GLU A 585 18.76 -4.64 -13.28
N ASP A 586 18.86 -3.56 -14.05
CA ASP A 586 20.11 -2.99 -14.54
C ASP A 586 20.02 -1.44 -14.43
N GLY A 587 20.52 -0.91 -13.34
CA GLY A 587 20.36 0.50 -12.99
C GLY A 587 18.88 0.86 -12.79
N ASP A 588 18.40 1.86 -13.51
CA ASP A 588 16.99 2.30 -13.46
C ASP A 588 16.07 1.49 -14.38
N LYS A 589 16.57 0.43 -15.02
CA LYS A 589 15.81 -0.39 -15.96
C LYS A 589 15.49 -1.73 -15.38
N VAL A 590 14.28 -2.19 -15.66
CA VAL A 590 13.81 -3.52 -15.30
C VAL A 590 13.48 -4.29 -16.57
N TYR A 591 14.02 -5.49 -16.68
CA TYR A 591 13.82 -6.40 -17.81
C TYR A 591 13.09 -7.65 -17.35
N LEU A 592 12.17 -8.13 -18.17
CA LEU A 592 11.54 -9.43 -18.02
C LEU A 592 12.13 -10.38 -19.07
N GLU A 593 12.91 -11.35 -18.62
CA GLU A 593 13.43 -12.42 -19.48
C GLU A 593 12.46 -13.61 -19.44
N THR A 594 11.90 -14.00 -20.60
CA THR A 594 10.89 -15.07 -20.66
C THR A 594 10.81 -15.72 -22.02
N ASN A 595 10.43 -17.00 -22.07
CA ASN A 595 10.10 -17.73 -23.28
C ASN A 595 8.58 -17.97 -23.44
N LEU A 596 7.73 -17.19 -22.82
CA LEU A 596 6.28 -17.31 -22.89
C LEU A 596 5.72 -17.33 -24.33
N ALA A 597 6.42 -16.68 -25.28
CA ALA A 597 6.03 -16.67 -26.68
C ALA A 597 5.91 -18.08 -27.28
N GLU A 598 6.85 -18.96 -26.96
CA GLU A 598 6.83 -20.34 -27.41
C GLU A 598 5.69 -21.14 -26.83
N ALA A 599 5.40 -20.94 -25.53
CA ALA A 599 4.36 -21.64 -24.81
C ALA A 599 2.94 -21.22 -25.24
N ILE A 600 2.71 -19.94 -25.50
CA ILE A 600 1.43 -19.42 -25.97
C ILE A 600 1.19 -19.78 -27.45
N GLY A 601 2.26 -19.80 -28.26
CA GLY A 601 2.20 -20.19 -29.67
C GLY A 601 1.17 -19.39 -30.47
N SER A 602 0.25 -20.07 -31.15
CA SER A 602 -0.80 -19.46 -31.97
C SER A 602 -2.16 -19.36 -31.27
N PHE A 603 -2.22 -19.59 -29.97
CA PHE A 603 -3.48 -19.49 -29.23
C PHE A 603 -3.98 -18.04 -29.20
N THR A 604 -5.27 -17.88 -29.56
CA THR A 604 -5.95 -16.59 -29.54
C THR A 604 -7.29 -16.71 -28.83
N SER A 605 -7.77 -15.61 -28.31
CA SER A 605 -9.02 -15.52 -27.59
C SER A 605 -9.89 -14.37 -28.12
N SER A 606 -10.88 -13.97 -27.34
CA SER A 606 -11.85 -12.93 -27.69
C SER A 606 -11.50 -11.60 -27.07
N LEU A 607 -11.86 -10.50 -27.74
CA LEU A 607 -11.73 -9.16 -27.20
C LEU A 607 -12.65 -8.97 -26.00
N VAL A 608 -12.12 -8.47 -24.91
CA VAL A 608 -12.88 -8.14 -23.71
C VAL A 608 -13.20 -6.63 -23.70
N THR A 609 -14.39 -6.30 -23.28
CA THR A 609 -14.89 -4.92 -23.15
C THR A 609 -15.70 -4.77 -21.87
N THR A 610 -16.04 -3.55 -21.48
CA THR A 610 -16.98 -3.28 -20.39
C THR A 610 -18.30 -4.07 -20.56
N ASP A 611 -18.83 -4.19 -21.78
CA ASP A 611 -20.05 -4.96 -22.02
C ASP A 611 -19.89 -6.46 -21.77
N VAL A 612 -18.71 -7.02 -22.07
CA VAL A 612 -18.39 -8.44 -21.78
C VAL A 612 -18.28 -8.66 -20.28
N LEU A 613 -17.67 -7.74 -19.55
CA LEU A 613 -17.52 -7.83 -18.09
C LEU A 613 -18.85 -7.58 -17.35
N GLY A 614 -19.73 -6.76 -17.91
CA GLY A 614 -21.04 -6.43 -17.33
C GLY A 614 -20.93 -5.55 -16.07
N LYS A 615 -21.67 -5.92 -15.03
CA LYS A 615 -21.83 -5.17 -13.79
C LYS A 615 -21.47 -6.02 -12.59
N ALA A 616 -20.90 -5.38 -11.56
CA ALA A 616 -20.84 -5.96 -10.22
C ALA A 616 -22.25 -6.09 -9.63
N PHE A 617 -22.50 -7.19 -8.94
CA PHE A 617 -23.85 -7.61 -8.56
C PHE A 617 -24.56 -6.65 -7.61
N GLU A 618 -23.93 -6.31 -6.47
CA GLU A 618 -24.58 -5.47 -5.45
C GLU A 618 -24.69 -3.99 -5.87
N PRO A 619 -23.59 -3.30 -6.24
CA PRO A 619 -23.66 -1.88 -6.56
C PRO A 619 -24.25 -1.59 -7.94
N GLN A 620 -24.45 -2.61 -8.79
CA GLN A 620 -24.89 -2.45 -10.17
C GLN A 620 -24.00 -1.51 -11.02
N GLN A 621 -22.76 -1.26 -10.55
CA GLN A 621 -21.76 -0.50 -11.27
C GLN A 621 -21.10 -1.39 -12.33
N ARG A 622 -20.90 -0.84 -13.53
CA ARG A 622 -20.21 -1.54 -14.62
C ARG A 622 -18.71 -1.63 -14.35
N PHE A 623 -18.05 -2.59 -14.98
CA PHE A 623 -16.58 -2.62 -15.06
C PHE A 623 -16.13 -1.64 -16.14
N GLU A 624 -16.03 -0.37 -15.76
CA GLU A 624 -15.75 0.79 -16.63
C GLU A 624 -14.65 1.67 -16.00
N ASP A 625 -14.22 2.71 -16.68
CA ASP A 625 -13.25 3.63 -16.10
C ASP A 625 -13.87 4.54 -15.03
N CYS A 626 -13.03 5.27 -14.30
CA CYS A 626 -13.48 6.13 -13.21
C CYS A 626 -14.33 7.35 -13.64
N ASP A 627 -14.42 7.58 -14.96
CA ASP A 627 -15.27 8.61 -15.57
C ASP A 627 -16.57 8.03 -16.16
N GLY A 628 -16.79 6.72 -15.98
CA GLY A 628 -17.97 5.99 -16.49
C GLY A 628 -17.91 5.69 -17.99
N ASN A 629 -16.71 5.73 -18.61
CA ASN A 629 -16.56 5.36 -20.00
C ASN A 629 -16.26 3.88 -20.16
N ASP A 630 -16.67 3.32 -21.30
CA ASP A 630 -16.38 1.94 -21.63
C ASP A 630 -14.88 1.69 -21.82
N ILE A 631 -14.39 0.59 -21.27
CA ILE A 631 -13.03 0.11 -21.49
C ILE A 631 -13.06 -0.95 -22.59
N ILE A 632 -12.09 -0.85 -23.52
CA ILE A 632 -11.76 -1.86 -24.51
C ILE A 632 -10.36 -2.38 -24.21
N PHE A 633 -10.22 -3.67 -23.88
CA PHE A 633 -8.92 -4.28 -23.51
C PHE A 633 -8.11 -4.67 -24.75
N ASP A 634 -7.89 -3.71 -25.64
CA ASP A 634 -7.17 -3.87 -26.90
C ASP A 634 -5.76 -3.24 -26.89
N THR A 635 -5.31 -2.78 -25.72
CA THR A 635 -3.95 -2.32 -25.48
C THR A 635 -3.25 -3.21 -24.47
N ASP A 636 -1.93 -3.25 -24.55
CA ASP A 636 -1.09 -4.07 -23.67
C ASP A 636 -0.49 -3.30 -22.49
N TYR A 637 0.42 -3.93 -21.76
CA TYR A 637 1.15 -3.35 -20.62
C TYR A 637 1.84 -2.02 -20.97
N PHE A 638 2.33 -1.85 -22.19
CA PHE A 638 2.99 -0.63 -22.66
C PHE A 638 2.06 0.37 -23.33
N GLY A 639 0.75 0.07 -23.40
CA GLY A 639 -0.22 0.86 -24.14
C GLY A 639 -0.19 0.61 -25.66
N ALA A 640 0.56 -0.40 -26.14
CA ALA A 640 0.59 -0.76 -27.53
C ALA A 640 -0.70 -1.49 -27.94
N LYS A 641 -1.20 -1.20 -29.15
CA LYS A 641 -2.42 -1.79 -29.67
C LYS A 641 -2.22 -3.27 -29.98
N ARG A 642 -3.12 -4.14 -29.52
CA ARG A 642 -3.10 -5.56 -29.81
C ARG A 642 -3.56 -5.82 -31.26
N THR A 643 -2.76 -6.51 -32.04
CA THR A 643 -3.12 -6.96 -33.42
C THR A 643 -3.86 -8.28 -33.40
N ALA A 644 -3.65 -9.08 -32.38
CA ALA A 644 -4.37 -10.31 -32.09
C ALA A 644 -4.64 -10.35 -30.57
N ILE A 645 -5.76 -10.94 -30.17
CA ILE A 645 -6.07 -11.10 -28.75
C ILE A 645 -5.42 -12.38 -28.27
N ILE A 646 -4.30 -12.24 -27.60
CA ILE A 646 -3.54 -13.32 -26.93
C ILE A 646 -3.62 -13.15 -25.42
N PRO A 647 -3.51 -14.22 -24.62
CA PRO A 647 -3.44 -14.13 -23.17
C PRO A 647 -2.21 -13.33 -22.69
N GLY A 648 -2.34 -12.74 -21.50
CA GLY A 648 -1.27 -12.04 -20.83
C GLY A 648 -1.14 -10.56 -21.18
N PRO A 649 -0.20 -9.87 -20.51
CA PRO A 649 -0.12 -8.42 -20.54
C PRO A 649 0.52 -7.83 -21.80
N PHE A 650 1.04 -8.63 -22.72
CA PHE A 650 1.78 -8.15 -23.89
C PHE A 650 0.98 -8.31 -25.19
N ALA A 651 1.06 -7.33 -26.09
CA ALA A 651 0.42 -7.38 -27.41
C ALA A 651 1.15 -8.35 -28.37
N SER A 652 2.45 -8.50 -28.18
CA SER A 652 3.29 -9.50 -28.84
C SER A 652 4.32 -10.02 -27.85
N LEU A 653 4.68 -11.27 -27.99
CA LEU A 653 5.72 -11.91 -27.21
C LEU A 653 6.90 -12.19 -28.16
N ASP A 654 7.98 -11.44 -28.05
CA ASP A 654 9.21 -11.69 -28.78
C ASP A 654 10.08 -12.72 -28.06
N ILE A 655 10.85 -13.47 -28.82
CA ILE A 655 11.67 -14.59 -28.33
C ILE A 655 12.87 -14.09 -27.49
N GLU A 656 13.25 -12.82 -27.59
CA GLU A 656 14.43 -12.24 -26.94
C GLU A 656 14.14 -11.62 -25.57
N GLY A 657 12.90 -11.74 -25.06
CA GLY A 657 12.50 -11.13 -23.80
C GLY A 657 11.84 -9.75 -23.95
N VAL A 658 11.20 -9.28 -22.89
CA VAL A 658 10.49 -8.00 -22.86
C VAL A 658 11.20 -7.04 -21.91
N ASN A 659 11.51 -5.86 -22.41
CA ASN A 659 12.06 -4.79 -21.61
C ASN A 659 10.90 -4.09 -20.87
N VAL A 660 10.76 -4.35 -19.59
CA VAL A 660 9.76 -3.70 -18.74
C VAL A 660 10.43 -2.45 -18.16
N VAL A 661 10.47 -1.37 -18.92
CA VAL A 661 10.94 -0.09 -18.41
C VAL A 661 9.82 0.57 -17.64
N LEU A 662 10.07 0.87 -16.38
CA LEU A 662 9.26 1.79 -15.60
C LEU A 662 9.84 3.20 -15.69
#